data_2d1315c31d0a85390f52db2334b6d387
#
_entry.id   2d1315c31d0a85390f52db2334b6d387
#
_cell.length_a   1.000
_cell.length_b   1.000
_cell.length_c   1.000
_cell.angle_alpha   90.00
_cell.angle_beta   90.00
_cell.angle_gamma   90.00
#
_symmetry.space_group_name_H-M   'P 1'
#
loop_
_entity.id
_entity.type
_entity.pdbx_description
1 polymer ?
#
loop_
_entity_poly.entity_id
_entity_poly.type
_entity_poly.pdbx_seq_one_letter_code
_entity_poly.pdbx_strand_id
1 'polypeptide(L)'
;MNRRRRSAFAAAAIITIVGAAGGLWLWMFHAPKRALEPEWEAVVSTAAGGAVPSAAPQSPYAIHFSDPFGVASAADGTIYVADGVGAHRIYRITTTGVATILAGSEDGFADGRGEDARFSTPSGLALDGHGNLYVADTGNDAIRRISPDGTVSTVASSGAGLNGPVGVAIDARGRLIVADTYNDRIVAIEDDGAVTPLAGGVGPGFEDGAEARFHTPCGVAADAIGKIYVADTGNGAVRAIAPDGIVSTIATSVAGLPLRPLAVAAAADGSVFVADAAGRVVEMTPNRGQRTVAGGQRGFADGTGPVALFRAPSGIAVSTPEHLIVTDRRNGVVRLIAARSQAELRPPAPPLYPQFDARGFDRTPLLWPFAPMDGPFEVTGTLGEPRGSAGAERLHAGLDVRAPEGTAVRAVRDGASDDPLAASDFGSLSESVRIGPVAYIHVRVGRVARGGALPDNRFVATLSEAGKVVGIRLKRGARFATGEVIGSVNGFYHAHLNVGWPGEELNPLGFRMVGFEDTVPPTIARRGVRVIGEDGLVITRRERDRLVLQGRVRIVVDAWDQVNGNTARRRLGLYRLGYQVLDAASVPVAGFEEPLETIRFDRHPADAAAARFIYASGSGIPAYGSRSTRFLYVVTSTLRDGVTVDGTFDTARLEPGRYTLRILASDISGNEALRNRDLPVTIEREPVE
;
A
#
# COMPACT_ATOMS: atom_id res chain seq x y z
N MET A 1 28.15 -33.81 -79.34
CA MET A 1 27.43 -34.52 -78.23
C MET A 1 27.94 -33.93 -76.94
N ASN A 2 27.35 -32.82 -76.38
CA ASN A 2 27.68 -32.39 -75.00
C ASN A 2 27.03 -31.06 -74.60
N ARG A 3 26.07 -30.51 -75.37
CA ARG A 3 25.31 -29.32 -74.90
C ARG A 3 23.96 -29.67 -74.28
N ARG A 4 23.35 -30.82 -74.62
CA ARG A 4 22.02 -31.19 -74.09
C ARG A 4 22.02 -31.84 -72.68
N ARG A 5 23.21 -32.42 -72.26
CA ARG A 5 23.31 -32.98 -70.87
C ARG A 5 23.61 -31.95 -69.79
N ARG A 6 24.21 -30.78 -70.11
CA ARG A 6 24.45 -29.72 -69.13
C ARG A 6 23.17 -28.91 -68.75
N SER A 7 22.20 -28.78 -69.68
CA SER A 7 20.94 -28.12 -69.42
C SER A 7 19.95 -28.96 -68.58
N ALA A 8 20.03 -30.31 -68.71
CA ALA A 8 19.21 -31.18 -67.86
C ALA A 8 19.66 -31.23 -66.39
N PHE A 9 20.95 -31.16 -66.12
CA PHE A 9 21.51 -31.13 -64.78
C PHE A 9 21.27 -29.76 -64.09
N ALA A 10 21.31 -28.66 -64.83
CA ALA A 10 21.00 -27.33 -64.29
C ALA A 10 19.50 -27.17 -63.99
N ALA A 11 18.62 -27.72 -64.82
CA ALA A 11 17.17 -27.68 -64.55
C ALA A 11 16.78 -28.57 -63.35
N ALA A 12 17.40 -29.77 -63.22
CA ALA A 12 17.14 -30.63 -62.08
C ALA A 12 17.66 -30.02 -60.74
N ALA A 13 18.80 -29.35 -60.74
CA ALA A 13 19.34 -28.67 -59.55
C ALA A 13 18.47 -27.46 -59.14
N ILE A 14 17.94 -26.68 -60.09
CA ILE A 14 17.05 -25.55 -59.83
C ILE A 14 15.70 -26.03 -59.28
N ILE A 15 15.13 -27.10 -59.81
CA ILE A 15 13.88 -27.67 -59.32
C ILE A 15 14.04 -28.23 -57.90
N THR A 16 15.20 -28.84 -57.58
CA THR A 16 15.47 -29.36 -56.24
C THR A 16 15.70 -28.22 -55.22
N ILE A 17 16.33 -27.12 -55.61
CA ILE A 17 16.54 -25.95 -54.76
C ILE A 17 15.22 -25.17 -54.53
N VAL A 18 14.39 -25.01 -55.57
CA VAL A 18 13.09 -24.37 -55.46
C VAL A 18 12.10 -25.24 -54.66
N GLY A 19 12.18 -26.57 -54.82
CA GLY A 19 11.37 -27.51 -54.01
C GLY A 19 11.79 -27.52 -52.54
N ALA A 20 13.11 -27.49 -52.26
CA ALA A 20 13.60 -27.39 -50.89
C ALA A 20 13.30 -26.03 -50.23
N ALA A 21 13.44 -24.91 -50.96
CA ALA A 21 13.07 -23.59 -50.50
C ALA A 21 11.55 -23.43 -50.30
N GLY A 22 10.72 -23.99 -51.24
CA GLY A 22 9.27 -24.03 -51.09
C GLY A 22 8.80 -24.91 -49.95
N GLY A 23 9.46 -26.07 -49.72
CA GLY A 23 9.22 -26.96 -48.59
C GLY A 23 9.60 -26.31 -47.25
N LEU A 24 10.73 -25.59 -47.20
CA LEU A 24 11.14 -24.84 -46.01
C LEU A 24 10.21 -23.64 -45.74
N TRP A 25 9.75 -22.96 -46.81
CA TRP A 25 8.77 -21.86 -46.70
C TRP A 25 7.42 -22.38 -46.27
N LEU A 26 6.88 -23.46 -46.81
CA LEU A 26 5.67 -24.13 -46.35
C LEU A 26 5.79 -24.68 -44.96
N TRP A 27 6.96 -25.20 -44.56
CA TRP A 27 7.20 -25.65 -43.20
C TRP A 27 7.29 -24.49 -42.20
N MET A 28 7.93 -23.36 -42.56
CA MET A 28 7.95 -22.16 -41.71
C MET A 28 6.56 -21.53 -41.53
N PHE A 29 5.68 -21.63 -42.54
CA PHE A 29 4.33 -21.03 -42.46
C PHE A 29 3.20 -22.02 -42.09
N HIS A 30 3.47 -23.33 -42.17
CA HIS A 30 2.53 -24.41 -41.82
C HIS A 30 3.08 -25.33 -40.72
N ALA A 31 4.20 -25.01 -40.08
CA ALA A 31 4.53 -25.64 -38.82
C ALA A 31 3.28 -25.46 -37.93
N PRO A 32 2.68 -26.54 -37.38
CA PRO A 32 1.54 -26.38 -36.48
C PRO A 32 2.00 -25.40 -35.42
N LYS A 33 1.33 -24.24 -35.34
CA LYS A 33 1.49 -23.37 -34.16
C LYS A 33 1.27 -24.31 -33.00
N ARG A 34 2.31 -24.63 -32.24
CA ARG A 34 2.18 -25.42 -31.02
C ARG A 34 1.00 -24.81 -30.31
N ALA A 35 -0.07 -25.58 -30.14
CA ALA A 35 -1.21 -25.10 -29.38
C ALA A 35 -0.62 -24.59 -28.06
N LEU A 36 -0.85 -23.31 -27.76
CA LEU A 36 -0.45 -22.76 -26.49
C LEU A 36 -1.06 -23.68 -25.44
N GLU A 37 -0.21 -24.31 -24.62
CA GLU A 37 -0.75 -25.09 -23.52
C GLU A 37 -1.70 -24.22 -22.73
N PRO A 38 -2.87 -24.75 -22.29
CA PRO A 38 -3.83 -23.95 -21.57
C PRO A 38 -3.14 -23.29 -20.36
N GLU A 39 -3.45 -22.02 -20.12
CA GLU A 39 -2.99 -21.33 -18.92
C GLU A 39 -3.47 -22.10 -17.69
N TRP A 40 -2.59 -22.33 -16.72
CA TRP A 40 -3.00 -22.96 -15.46
C TRP A 40 -3.89 -22.01 -14.63
N GLU A 41 -4.95 -22.54 -14.08
CA GLU A 41 -5.86 -21.80 -13.21
C GLU A 41 -5.28 -21.79 -11.79
N ALA A 42 -4.91 -20.63 -11.31
CA ALA A 42 -4.35 -20.43 -9.99
C ALA A 42 -5.41 -20.51 -8.89
N VAL A 43 -5.07 -21.18 -7.79
CA VAL A 43 -5.83 -21.14 -6.54
C VAL A 43 -4.89 -20.64 -5.45
N VAL A 44 -5.34 -19.65 -4.69
CA VAL A 44 -4.61 -19.05 -3.58
C VAL A 44 -5.18 -19.56 -2.26
N SER A 45 -4.29 -19.97 -1.36
CA SER A 45 -4.61 -20.33 0.01
C SER A 45 -3.60 -19.72 0.98
N THR A 46 -4.01 -19.51 2.23
CA THR A 46 -3.11 -19.06 3.29
C THR A 46 -2.38 -20.25 3.91
N ALA A 47 -1.04 -20.18 3.95
CA ALA A 47 -0.18 -21.22 4.51
C ALA A 47 0.09 -21.01 5.99
N ALA A 48 0.38 -19.77 6.39
CA ALA A 48 0.69 -19.43 7.78
C ALA A 48 0.49 -17.93 8.05
N GLY A 49 0.36 -17.58 9.32
CA GLY A 49 0.20 -16.19 9.76
C GLY A 49 -1.24 -15.80 10.02
N GLY A 50 -1.46 -14.50 10.33
CA GLY A 50 -2.78 -13.94 10.60
C GLY A 50 -3.10 -13.76 12.09
N ALA A 51 -2.30 -14.34 12.99
CA ALA A 51 -2.41 -14.15 14.45
C ALA A 51 -3.84 -14.36 15.00
N VAL A 52 -4.52 -15.44 14.58
CA VAL A 52 -5.90 -15.73 14.97
C VAL A 52 -5.93 -16.17 16.45
N PRO A 53 -6.55 -15.40 17.37
CA PRO A 53 -6.50 -15.70 18.80
C PRO A 53 -7.13 -17.01 19.22
N SER A 54 -8.09 -17.50 18.42
CA SER A 54 -8.77 -18.79 18.66
C SER A 54 -8.02 -19.99 18.08
N ALA A 55 -6.91 -19.76 17.36
CA ALA A 55 -6.13 -20.85 16.79
C ALA A 55 -5.39 -21.64 17.88
N ALA A 56 -5.34 -22.96 17.73
CA ALA A 56 -4.50 -23.80 18.60
C ALA A 56 -3.03 -23.38 18.50
N PRO A 57 -2.22 -23.47 19.57
CA PRO A 57 -0.84 -23.00 19.56
C PRO A 57 0.06 -23.58 18.45
N GLN A 58 -0.26 -24.76 17.96
CA GLN A 58 0.43 -25.41 16.83
C GLN A 58 -0.22 -25.14 15.46
N SER A 59 -1.27 -24.33 15.44
CA SER A 59 -1.91 -23.95 14.17
C SER A 59 -0.99 -23.03 13.37
N PRO A 60 -0.92 -23.19 12.03
CA PRO A 60 -0.20 -22.25 11.17
C PRO A 60 -0.74 -20.81 11.28
N TYR A 61 -1.97 -20.64 11.76
CA TYR A 61 -2.63 -19.34 11.93
C TYR A 61 -2.38 -18.70 13.31
N ALA A 62 -1.69 -19.37 14.22
CA ALA A 62 -1.38 -18.83 15.55
C ALA A 62 -0.21 -17.84 15.53
N ILE A 63 0.64 -17.88 14.50
CA ILE A 63 1.80 -16.99 14.40
C ILE A 63 1.41 -15.59 13.98
N HIS A 64 2.07 -14.61 14.57
CA HIS A 64 2.02 -13.21 14.16
C HIS A 64 3.30 -12.84 13.43
N PHE A 65 3.21 -12.58 12.12
CA PHE A 65 4.28 -11.94 11.38
C PHE A 65 4.07 -10.42 11.40
N SER A 66 5.11 -9.69 11.76
CA SER A 66 5.09 -8.22 11.81
C SER A 66 5.30 -7.58 10.45
N ASP A 67 6.28 -8.11 9.69
CA ASP A 67 6.70 -7.60 8.38
C ASP A 67 7.32 -8.75 7.56
N PRO A 68 6.54 -9.80 7.21
CA PRO A 68 7.03 -10.93 6.43
C PRO A 68 7.41 -10.46 5.02
N PHE A 69 8.71 -10.27 4.79
CA PHE A 69 9.19 -9.65 3.57
C PHE A 69 9.71 -10.66 2.55
N GLY A 70 10.76 -11.39 2.86
CA GLY A 70 11.37 -12.39 1.98
C GLY A 70 10.89 -13.80 2.27
N VAL A 71 10.94 -14.66 1.25
CA VAL A 71 10.60 -16.07 1.37
C VAL A 71 11.55 -16.93 0.53
N ALA A 72 11.91 -18.10 1.05
CA ALA A 72 12.59 -19.16 0.32
C ALA A 72 11.93 -20.50 0.62
N SER A 73 12.05 -21.47 -0.29
CA SER A 73 11.53 -22.83 -0.11
C SER A 73 12.61 -23.87 -0.33
N ALA A 74 12.56 -24.92 0.49
CA ALA A 74 13.37 -26.11 0.30
C ALA A 74 12.65 -27.15 -0.56
N ALA A 75 13.40 -28.09 -1.11
CA ALA A 75 12.85 -29.16 -1.95
C ALA A 75 11.89 -30.10 -1.18
N ASP A 76 12.01 -30.18 0.15
CA ASP A 76 11.11 -30.97 1.01
C ASP A 76 9.81 -30.23 1.34
N GLY A 77 9.61 -29.01 0.81
CA GLY A 77 8.44 -28.18 1.06
C GLY A 77 8.54 -27.31 2.32
N THR A 78 9.65 -27.33 3.03
CA THR A 78 9.91 -26.38 4.13
C THR A 78 10.01 -24.95 3.59
N ILE A 79 9.35 -24.00 4.27
CA ILE A 79 9.33 -22.58 3.91
C ILE A 79 10.13 -21.80 4.93
N TYR A 80 10.95 -20.86 4.47
CA TYR A 80 11.66 -19.88 5.30
C TYR A 80 11.11 -18.50 5.04
N VAL A 81 10.91 -17.73 6.11
CA VAL A 81 10.34 -16.37 6.04
C VAL A 81 11.22 -15.41 6.82
N ALA A 82 11.63 -14.32 6.18
CA ALA A 82 12.24 -13.18 6.87
C ALA A 82 11.13 -12.25 7.36
N ASP A 83 11.02 -12.13 8.68
CA ASP A 83 10.10 -11.19 9.34
C ASP A 83 10.93 -9.98 9.80
N GLY A 84 10.84 -8.90 9.03
CA GLY A 84 11.75 -7.76 9.07
C GLY A 84 11.47 -6.80 10.21
N VAL A 85 10.82 -5.67 9.91
CA VAL A 85 10.57 -4.59 10.86
C VAL A 85 9.69 -5.07 12.02
N GLY A 86 10.18 -4.91 13.25
CA GLY A 86 9.45 -5.27 14.47
C GLY A 86 9.73 -6.66 15.01
N ALA A 87 10.04 -7.66 14.18
CA ALA A 87 10.36 -9.02 14.62
C ALA A 87 11.85 -9.32 14.59
N HIS A 88 12.56 -8.92 13.53
CA HIS A 88 14.02 -9.15 13.33
C HIS A 88 14.41 -10.64 13.37
N ARG A 89 13.57 -11.52 12.79
CA ARG A 89 13.66 -12.97 12.90
C ARG A 89 13.53 -13.65 11.54
N ILE A 90 14.12 -14.84 11.49
CA ILE A 90 13.92 -15.80 10.40
C ILE A 90 13.10 -16.97 10.93
N TYR A 91 11.98 -17.23 10.31
CA TYR A 91 11.11 -18.36 10.64
C TYR A 91 11.31 -19.52 9.69
N ARG A 92 11.14 -20.73 10.22
CA ARG A 92 10.99 -21.98 9.47
C ARG A 92 9.57 -22.50 9.64
N ILE A 93 8.90 -22.78 8.53
CA ILE A 93 7.55 -23.31 8.49
C ILE A 93 7.62 -24.70 7.86
N THR A 94 7.16 -25.70 8.57
CA THR A 94 7.11 -27.09 8.09
C THR A 94 5.97 -27.29 7.08
N THR A 95 5.96 -28.41 6.37
CA THR A 95 4.87 -28.79 5.45
C THR A 95 3.51 -28.92 6.15
N THR A 96 3.52 -29.17 7.47
CA THR A 96 2.30 -29.18 8.30
C THR A 96 1.86 -27.78 8.73
N GLY A 97 2.61 -26.73 8.35
CA GLY A 97 2.30 -25.35 8.67
C GLY A 97 2.79 -24.87 10.05
N VAL A 98 3.49 -25.70 10.81
CA VAL A 98 4.06 -25.30 12.11
C VAL A 98 5.25 -24.36 11.87
N ALA A 99 5.15 -23.13 12.38
CA ALA A 99 6.19 -22.12 12.29
C ALA A 99 7.03 -22.06 13.58
N THR A 100 8.34 -22.02 13.41
CA THR A 100 9.33 -21.89 14.51
C THR A 100 10.37 -20.84 14.15
N ILE A 101 10.93 -20.16 15.16
CA ILE A 101 12.08 -19.28 14.97
C ILE A 101 13.28 -20.15 14.60
N LEU A 102 13.93 -19.87 13.48
CA LEU A 102 15.18 -20.49 13.07
C LEU A 102 16.37 -19.71 13.62
N ALA A 103 16.34 -18.39 13.51
CA ALA A 103 17.38 -17.49 14.02
C ALA A 103 16.84 -16.07 14.21
N GLY A 104 17.53 -15.28 15.05
CA GLY A 104 17.21 -13.90 15.36
C GLY A 104 16.33 -13.74 16.59
N SER A 105 16.45 -12.60 17.24
CA SER A 105 15.71 -12.27 18.48
C SER A 105 15.30 -10.80 18.50
N GLU A 106 16.23 -9.92 18.82
CA GLU A 106 16.05 -8.47 18.86
C GLU A 106 16.75 -7.81 17.68
N ASP A 107 16.44 -6.54 17.47
CA ASP A 107 17.18 -5.70 16.55
C ASP A 107 18.66 -5.59 16.94
N GLY A 108 19.54 -5.75 15.96
CA GLY A 108 20.98 -5.62 16.19
C GLY A 108 21.81 -6.33 15.14
N PHE A 109 23.11 -6.42 15.42
CA PHE A 109 24.09 -7.09 14.56
C PHE A 109 24.94 -8.03 15.42
N ALA A 110 24.63 -9.32 15.39
CA ALA A 110 25.42 -10.34 16.07
C ALA A 110 25.36 -11.66 15.30
N ASP A 111 26.50 -12.30 15.13
CA ASP A 111 26.62 -13.70 14.74
C ASP A 111 26.32 -14.58 15.96
N GLY A 112 25.91 -15.82 15.73
CA GLY A 112 25.57 -16.72 16.83
C GLY A 112 24.63 -17.84 16.37
N ARG A 113 24.16 -18.68 17.29
CA ARG A 113 23.26 -19.78 16.97
C ARG A 113 21.82 -19.46 17.41
N GLY A 114 20.89 -19.65 16.48
CA GLY A 114 19.46 -19.48 16.76
C GLY A 114 19.15 -18.07 17.26
N GLU A 115 18.58 -17.95 18.45
CA GLU A 115 18.18 -16.67 19.05
C GLU A 115 19.35 -15.85 19.64
N ASP A 116 20.57 -16.40 19.71
CA ASP A 116 21.77 -15.62 20.06
C ASP A 116 22.16 -14.67 18.92
N ALA A 117 21.78 -14.98 17.67
CA ALA A 117 22.01 -14.12 16.53
C ALA A 117 21.05 -12.91 16.57
N ARG A 118 21.50 -11.78 15.98
CA ARG A 118 20.68 -10.58 15.81
C ARG A 118 20.74 -10.09 14.38
N PHE A 119 19.60 -9.68 13.87
CA PHE A 119 19.40 -9.04 12.57
C PHE A 119 18.79 -7.66 12.72
N SER A 120 18.94 -6.82 11.71
CA SER A 120 18.23 -5.56 11.59
C SER A 120 17.46 -5.54 10.29
N THR A 121 16.13 -5.67 10.36
CA THR A 121 15.25 -5.65 9.20
C THR A 121 15.67 -6.66 8.12
N PRO A 122 15.78 -7.96 8.44
CA PRO A 122 16.07 -8.98 7.44
C PRO A 122 14.99 -8.94 6.33
N SER A 123 15.43 -9.05 5.07
CA SER A 123 14.58 -8.90 3.89
C SER A 123 14.63 -10.13 2.99
N GLY A 124 15.37 -10.12 1.88
CA GLY A 124 15.44 -11.22 0.94
C GLY A 124 16.10 -12.48 1.50
N LEU A 125 15.68 -13.64 1.01
CA LEU A 125 16.19 -14.96 1.38
C LEU A 125 16.58 -15.75 0.14
N ALA A 126 17.68 -16.52 0.22
CA ALA A 126 18.05 -17.52 -0.78
C ALA A 126 18.59 -18.78 -0.10
N LEU A 127 18.19 -19.96 -0.58
CA LEU A 127 18.60 -21.25 -0.03
C LEU A 127 19.51 -21.96 -1.05
N ASP A 128 20.70 -22.41 -0.62
CA ASP A 128 21.61 -23.18 -1.48
C ASP A 128 21.30 -24.69 -1.44
N GLY A 129 21.96 -25.44 -2.34
CA GLY A 129 21.84 -26.89 -2.41
C GLY A 129 22.44 -27.65 -1.20
N HIS A 130 23.15 -26.98 -0.31
CA HIS A 130 23.74 -27.53 0.91
C HIS A 130 22.86 -27.23 2.16
N GLY A 131 21.75 -26.50 1.98
CA GLY A 131 20.84 -26.11 3.06
C GLY A 131 21.26 -24.86 3.82
N ASN A 132 22.27 -24.10 3.33
CA ASN A 132 22.56 -22.79 3.91
C ASN A 132 21.54 -21.77 3.40
N LEU A 133 20.99 -20.98 4.32
CA LEU A 133 20.07 -19.90 4.03
C LEU A 133 20.80 -18.56 4.10
N TYR A 134 20.84 -17.83 2.99
CA TYR A 134 21.39 -16.49 2.92
C TYR A 134 20.32 -15.46 3.14
N VAL A 135 20.65 -14.43 3.91
CA VAL A 135 19.73 -13.38 4.38
C VAL A 135 20.30 -12.02 4.02
N ALA A 136 19.53 -11.21 3.31
CA ALA A 136 19.79 -9.78 3.17
C ALA A 136 19.41 -9.08 4.47
N ASP A 137 20.39 -8.76 5.33
CA ASP A 137 20.25 -8.09 6.61
C ASP A 137 20.31 -6.57 6.37
N THR A 138 19.21 -6.05 5.82
CA THR A 138 19.10 -4.74 5.18
C THR A 138 19.52 -3.58 6.08
N GLY A 139 19.05 -3.56 7.33
CA GLY A 139 19.36 -2.50 8.28
C GLY A 139 20.80 -2.52 8.79
N ASN A 140 21.51 -3.65 8.59
CA ASN A 140 22.92 -3.83 8.94
C ASN A 140 23.86 -3.69 7.71
N ASP A 141 23.32 -3.33 6.53
CA ASP A 141 24.09 -3.24 5.28
C ASP A 141 24.91 -4.54 5.01
N ALA A 142 24.32 -5.73 5.27
CA ALA A 142 25.05 -7.01 5.29
C ALA A 142 24.30 -8.16 4.60
N ILE A 143 25.06 -9.16 4.18
CA ILE A 143 24.57 -10.50 3.84
C ILE A 143 25.03 -11.47 4.90
N ARG A 144 24.06 -12.21 5.47
CA ARG A 144 24.30 -13.21 6.52
C ARG A 144 24.02 -14.61 5.98
N ARG A 145 24.67 -15.62 6.54
CA ARG A 145 24.43 -17.03 6.23
C ARG A 145 23.96 -17.75 7.49
N ILE A 146 22.91 -18.53 7.39
CA ILE A 146 22.44 -19.47 8.42
C ILE A 146 22.72 -20.87 7.93
N SER A 147 23.58 -21.60 8.59
CA SER A 147 23.88 -23.00 8.30
C SER A 147 22.74 -23.93 8.75
N PRO A 148 22.67 -25.20 8.27
CA PRO A 148 21.60 -26.12 8.62
C PRO A 148 21.42 -26.38 10.13
N ASP A 149 22.46 -26.18 10.93
CA ASP A 149 22.45 -26.30 12.40
C ASP A 149 21.94 -25.03 13.10
N GLY A 150 21.58 -23.97 12.35
CA GLY A 150 21.08 -22.71 12.83
C GLY A 150 22.15 -21.69 13.25
N THR A 151 23.42 -21.94 12.91
CA THR A 151 24.51 -20.98 13.19
C THR A 151 24.53 -19.87 12.15
N VAL A 152 24.48 -18.61 12.59
CA VAL A 152 24.54 -17.40 11.77
C VAL A 152 25.96 -16.89 11.68
N SER A 153 26.40 -16.55 10.49
CA SER A 153 27.69 -15.90 10.21
C SER A 153 27.53 -14.78 9.18
N THR A 154 28.39 -13.77 9.25
CA THR A 154 28.43 -12.68 8.28
C THR A 154 29.24 -13.07 7.05
N VAL A 155 28.67 -12.90 5.85
CA VAL A 155 29.33 -13.17 4.56
C VAL A 155 29.99 -11.92 4.01
N ALA A 156 29.24 -10.81 3.95
CA ALA A 156 29.72 -9.50 3.49
C ALA A 156 28.94 -8.39 4.22
N SER A 157 29.51 -7.19 4.31
CA SER A 157 28.89 -6.05 5.02
C SER A 157 29.22 -4.71 4.35
N SER A 158 28.89 -3.62 5.02
CA SER A 158 29.24 -2.25 4.61
C SER A 158 30.75 -2.06 4.39
N GLY A 159 31.60 -2.81 5.10
CA GLY A 159 33.05 -2.83 4.88
C GLY A 159 33.45 -3.32 3.48
N ALA A 160 32.62 -4.13 2.82
CA ALA A 160 32.75 -4.54 1.42
C ALA A 160 31.97 -3.61 0.46
N GLY A 161 31.43 -2.49 0.93
CA GLY A 161 30.73 -1.46 0.15
C GLY A 161 29.25 -1.73 -0.11
N LEU A 162 28.58 -2.62 0.65
CA LEU A 162 27.14 -2.81 0.59
C LEU A 162 26.39 -1.66 1.28
N ASN A 163 25.19 -1.34 0.77
CA ASN A 163 24.33 -0.29 1.29
C ASN A 163 22.85 -0.70 1.22
N GLY A 164 22.34 -1.23 2.33
CA GLY A 164 20.96 -1.70 2.47
C GLY A 164 20.55 -2.72 1.41
N PRO A 165 21.24 -3.86 1.30
CA PRO A 165 20.85 -4.91 0.36
C PRO A 165 19.44 -5.42 0.73
N VAL A 166 18.56 -5.58 -0.27
CA VAL A 166 17.19 -6.07 -0.03
C VAL A 166 16.99 -7.46 -0.61
N GLY A 167 17.45 -7.73 -1.81
CA GLY A 167 17.30 -9.02 -2.47
C GLY A 167 18.58 -9.82 -2.50
N VAL A 168 18.48 -11.15 -2.38
CA VAL A 168 19.56 -12.10 -2.56
C VAL A 168 19.06 -13.31 -3.35
N ALA A 169 19.88 -13.82 -4.25
CA ALA A 169 19.64 -15.05 -5.03
C ALA A 169 20.95 -15.81 -5.19
N ILE A 170 20.86 -17.04 -5.69
CA ILE A 170 22.03 -17.88 -6.01
C ILE A 170 21.98 -18.16 -7.50
N ASP A 171 23.08 -17.91 -8.21
CA ASP A 171 23.19 -18.20 -9.64
C ASP A 171 23.58 -19.66 -9.89
N ALA A 172 23.55 -20.05 -11.17
CA ALA A 172 23.92 -21.40 -11.60
C ALA A 172 25.39 -21.80 -11.30
N ARG A 173 26.24 -20.84 -10.93
CA ARG A 173 27.62 -21.06 -10.52
C ARG A 173 27.78 -21.17 -9.00
N GLY A 174 26.69 -20.98 -8.24
CA GLY A 174 26.67 -20.97 -6.78
C GLY A 174 27.04 -19.63 -6.15
N ARG A 175 27.24 -18.54 -6.93
CA ARG A 175 27.56 -17.22 -6.43
C ARG A 175 26.32 -16.56 -5.87
N LEU A 176 26.47 -15.73 -4.83
CA LEU A 176 25.39 -14.90 -4.33
C LEU A 176 25.23 -13.69 -5.24
N ILE A 177 24.01 -13.50 -5.75
CA ILE A 177 23.61 -12.32 -6.50
C ILE A 177 22.79 -11.45 -5.58
N VAL A 178 23.19 -10.18 -5.41
CA VAL A 178 22.60 -9.26 -4.44
C VAL A 178 22.13 -7.98 -5.10
N ALA A 179 20.91 -7.59 -4.81
CA ALA A 179 20.43 -6.25 -5.07
C ALA A 179 20.97 -5.32 -3.98
N ASP A 180 22.05 -4.60 -4.29
CA ASP A 180 22.66 -3.59 -3.44
C ASP A 180 21.89 -2.27 -3.60
N THR A 181 20.71 -2.26 -2.95
CA THR A 181 19.53 -1.46 -3.26
C THR A 181 19.80 0.05 -3.26
N TYR A 182 20.49 0.56 -2.24
CA TYR A 182 20.72 2.01 -2.12
C TYR A 182 22.03 2.47 -2.77
N ASN A 183 22.78 1.54 -3.37
CA ASN A 183 23.84 1.80 -4.31
C ASN A 183 23.37 1.70 -5.77
N ASP A 184 22.09 1.42 -6.03
CA ASP A 184 21.48 1.32 -7.36
C ASP A 184 22.22 0.34 -8.29
N ARG A 185 22.65 -0.82 -7.75
CA ARG A 185 23.44 -1.82 -8.50
C ARG A 185 23.08 -3.26 -8.13
N ILE A 186 23.46 -4.16 -9.03
CA ILE A 186 23.44 -5.59 -8.78
C ILE A 186 24.88 -6.06 -8.69
N VAL A 187 25.19 -6.85 -7.67
CA VAL A 187 26.54 -7.36 -7.41
C VAL A 187 26.53 -8.88 -7.27
N ALA A 188 27.66 -9.52 -7.54
CA ALA A 188 27.96 -10.89 -7.10
C ALA A 188 28.84 -10.84 -5.86
N ILE A 189 28.64 -11.78 -4.94
CA ILE A 189 29.55 -12.04 -3.83
C ILE A 189 30.17 -13.41 -4.07
N GLU A 190 31.48 -13.44 -4.12
CA GLU A 190 32.26 -14.64 -4.31
C GLU A 190 32.48 -15.39 -2.98
N ASP A 191 32.98 -16.63 -3.01
CA ASP A 191 33.13 -17.47 -1.81
C ASP A 191 34.06 -16.86 -0.73
N ASP A 192 35.00 -15.99 -1.15
CA ASP A 192 35.88 -15.24 -0.25
C ASP A 192 35.28 -13.97 0.34
N GLY A 193 34.00 -13.67 0.02
CA GLY A 193 33.28 -12.46 0.43
C GLY A 193 33.59 -11.24 -0.45
N ALA A 194 34.34 -11.35 -1.52
CA ALA A 194 34.58 -10.25 -2.45
C ALA A 194 33.29 -9.84 -3.18
N VAL A 195 33.02 -8.52 -3.21
CA VAL A 195 31.84 -7.95 -3.85
C VAL A 195 32.20 -7.41 -5.23
N THR A 196 31.67 -8.03 -6.28
CA THR A 196 31.93 -7.68 -7.67
C THR A 196 30.71 -7.09 -8.35
N PRO A 197 30.72 -5.85 -8.86
CA PRO A 197 29.61 -5.25 -9.60
C PRO A 197 29.31 -6.07 -10.89
N LEU A 198 28.02 -6.33 -11.12
CA LEU A 198 27.50 -6.94 -12.34
C LEU A 198 26.85 -5.91 -13.26
N ALA A 199 26.08 -4.97 -12.73
CA ALA A 199 25.45 -3.90 -13.49
C ALA A 199 25.02 -2.76 -12.56
N GLY A 200 24.93 -1.52 -13.06
CA GLY A 200 24.53 -0.34 -12.31
C GLY A 200 25.65 0.26 -11.46
N GLY A 201 25.28 1.14 -10.51
CA GLY A 201 26.21 1.73 -9.52
C GLY A 201 26.71 3.14 -9.84
N VAL A 202 26.24 3.74 -10.93
CA VAL A 202 26.53 5.16 -11.26
C VAL A 202 25.43 6.12 -10.78
N GLY A 203 24.62 5.67 -9.81
CA GLY A 203 23.48 6.37 -9.26
C GLY A 203 22.14 5.99 -9.90
N PRO A 204 21.02 6.47 -9.32
CA PRO A 204 19.69 6.07 -9.79
C PRO A 204 19.41 6.54 -11.22
N GLY A 205 18.74 5.69 -12.02
CA GLY A 205 18.35 5.98 -13.40
C GLY A 205 17.59 4.82 -14.04
N PHE A 206 17.25 4.96 -15.33
CA PHE A 206 16.50 3.98 -16.11
C PHE A 206 17.10 3.86 -17.51
N GLU A 207 18.27 3.25 -17.59
CA GLU A 207 18.98 2.99 -18.85
C GLU A 207 19.21 1.49 -19.02
N ASP A 208 19.03 1.00 -20.25
CA ASP A 208 19.40 -0.35 -20.70
C ASP A 208 20.83 -0.38 -21.29
N GLY A 209 21.35 -1.57 -21.53
CA GLY A 209 22.67 -1.75 -22.15
C GLY A 209 23.78 -2.09 -21.16
N ALA A 210 25.05 -1.89 -21.59
CA ALA A 210 26.23 -2.15 -20.77
C ALA A 210 26.43 -1.11 -19.64
N GLU A 211 26.01 0.16 -19.89
CA GLU A 211 26.05 1.25 -18.93
C GLU A 211 24.70 1.44 -18.23
N ALA A 212 24.03 0.32 -17.94
CA ALA A 212 22.70 0.31 -17.37
C ALA A 212 22.62 1.01 -16.02
N ARG A 213 21.46 1.64 -15.74
CA ARG A 213 21.17 2.23 -14.45
C ARG A 213 19.88 1.66 -13.89
N PHE A 214 19.86 1.48 -12.58
CA PHE A 214 18.70 1.05 -11.80
C PHE A 214 18.27 2.17 -10.85
N HIS A 215 17.08 2.03 -10.29
CA HIS A 215 16.60 2.90 -9.21
C HIS A 215 16.00 2.05 -8.11
N THR A 216 16.69 1.95 -6.97
CA THR A 216 16.24 1.16 -5.82
C THR A 216 15.86 -0.27 -6.22
N PRO A 217 16.75 -1.05 -6.88
CA PRO A 217 16.47 -2.44 -7.21
C PRO A 217 16.32 -3.25 -5.92
N CYS A 218 15.23 -4.04 -5.79
CA CYS A 218 14.94 -4.79 -4.57
C CYS A 218 15.12 -6.29 -4.76
N GLY A 219 14.29 -6.92 -5.61
CA GLY A 219 14.33 -8.36 -5.81
C GLY A 219 15.29 -8.78 -6.91
N VAL A 220 15.97 -9.91 -6.73
CA VAL A 220 16.79 -10.56 -7.75
C VAL A 220 16.47 -12.05 -7.81
N ALA A 221 16.59 -12.64 -9.01
CA ALA A 221 16.51 -14.07 -9.24
C ALA A 221 17.45 -14.45 -10.38
N ALA A 222 17.98 -15.66 -10.39
CA ALA A 222 18.81 -16.18 -11.48
C ALA A 222 18.18 -17.44 -12.06
N ASP A 223 18.29 -17.63 -13.38
CA ASP A 223 17.88 -18.86 -14.03
C ASP A 223 19.10 -19.82 -14.25
N ALA A 224 18.76 -21.01 -14.71
CA ALA A 224 19.77 -22.05 -14.93
C ALA A 224 20.77 -21.74 -16.05
N ILE A 225 20.48 -20.78 -16.91
CA ILE A 225 21.39 -20.37 -18.01
C ILE A 225 22.21 -19.13 -17.66
N GLY A 226 22.10 -18.64 -16.43
CA GLY A 226 22.87 -17.51 -15.88
C GLY A 226 22.32 -16.12 -16.20
N LYS A 227 21.08 -16.03 -16.66
CA LYS A 227 20.38 -14.76 -16.78
C LYS A 227 19.83 -14.33 -15.41
N ILE A 228 20.03 -13.07 -15.05
CA ILE A 228 19.57 -12.51 -13.78
C ILE A 228 18.39 -11.60 -14.04
N TYR A 229 17.32 -11.78 -13.28
CA TYR A 229 16.12 -10.95 -13.29
C TYR A 229 16.13 -10.01 -12.09
N VAL A 230 15.69 -8.79 -12.31
CA VAL A 230 15.74 -7.72 -11.30
C VAL A 230 14.39 -7.03 -11.19
N ALA A 231 13.86 -6.94 -9.97
CA ALA A 231 12.77 -6.02 -9.63
C ALA A 231 13.39 -4.62 -9.44
N ASP A 232 13.37 -3.81 -10.48
CA ASP A 232 13.85 -2.41 -10.48
C ASP A 232 12.72 -1.52 -9.93
N THR A 233 12.56 -1.59 -8.61
CA THR A 233 11.36 -1.15 -7.86
C THR A 233 11.10 0.33 -8.03
N GLY A 234 12.13 1.16 -7.94
CA GLY A 234 12.00 2.62 -8.08
C GLY A 234 11.63 3.07 -9.50
N ASN A 235 11.95 2.24 -10.51
CA ASN A 235 11.55 2.46 -11.90
C ASN A 235 10.22 1.77 -12.26
N GLY A 236 9.65 0.98 -11.34
CA GLY A 236 8.44 0.20 -11.62
C GLY A 236 8.63 -0.80 -12.75
N ALA A 237 9.80 -1.41 -12.87
CA ALA A 237 10.18 -2.24 -14.00
C ALA A 237 10.75 -3.60 -13.58
N VAL A 238 10.55 -4.60 -14.42
CA VAL A 238 11.30 -5.85 -14.37
C VAL A 238 12.40 -5.79 -15.43
N ARG A 239 13.65 -5.96 -15.02
CA ARG A 239 14.82 -5.91 -15.88
C ARG A 239 15.50 -7.28 -15.92
N ALA A 240 16.29 -7.51 -16.93
CA ALA A 240 17.13 -8.70 -17.06
C ALA A 240 18.57 -8.33 -17.38
N ILE A 241 19.52 -9.02 -16.75
CA ILE A 241 20.94 -8.96 -17.05
C ILE A 241 21.29 -10.28 -17.76
N ALA A 242 21.72 -10.19 -18.99
CA ALA A 242 22.18 -11.36 -19.76
C ALA A 242 23.57 -11.84 -19.25
N PRO A 243 24.00 -13.09 -19.56
CA PRO A 243 25.29 -13.60 -19.11
C PRO A 243 26.50 -12.78 -19.57
N ASP A 244 26.35 -11.96 -20.60
CA ASP A 244 27.37 -11.01 -21.11
C ASP A 244 27.34 -9.65 -20.40
N GLY A 245 26.45 -9.47 -19.41
CA GLY A 245 26.31 -8.25 -18.63
C GLY A 245 25.38 -7.20 -19.23
N ILE A 246 24.79 -7.44 -20.41
CA ILE A 246 23.87 -6.49 -21.05
C ILE A 246 22.52 -6.51 -20.34
N VAL A 247 22.05 -5.33 -19.92
CA VAL A 247 20.73 -5.14 -19.27
C VAL A 247 19.67 -4.81 -20.31
N SER A 248 18.49 -5.38 -20.13
CA SER A 248 17.30 -5.07 -20.92
C SER A 248 16.05 -4.97 -20.03
N THR A 249 15.11 -4.10 -20.41
CA THR A 249 13.80 -3.99 -19.77
C THR A 249 12.86 -5.07 -20.30
N ILE A 250 12.26 -5.87 -19.39
CA ILE A 250 11.26 -6.90 -19.74
C ILE A 250 9.87 -6.29 -19.75
N ALA A 251 9.51 -5.55 -18.68
CA ALA A 251 8.19 -4.93 -18.55
C ALA A 251 8.20 -3.76 -17.56
N THR A 252 7.31 -2.79 -17.81
CA THR A 252 6.96 -1.69 -16.90
C THR A 252 5.48 -1.70 -16.51
N SER A 253 4.68 -2.50 -17.22
CA SER A 253 3.24 -2.66 -16.97
C SER A 253 2.78 -4.06 -17.39
N VAL A 254 1.68 -4.52 -16.81
CA VAL A 254 1.00 -5.76 -17.21
C VAL A 254 -0.49 -5.47 -17.34
N ALA A 255 -1.10 -5.88 -18.46
CA ALA A 255 -2.49 -5.58 -18.80
C ALA A 255 -2.83 -4.07 -18.70
N GLY A 256 -1.89 -3.20 -19.10
CA GLY A 256 -2.04 -1.74 -19.05
C GLY A 256 -1.90 -1.10 -17.65
N LEU A 257 -1.67 -1.90 -16.61
CA LEU A 257 -1.47 -1.41 -15.25
C LEU A 257 0.03 -1.34 -14.92
N PRO A 258 0.55 -0.20 -14.43
CA PRO A 258 1.95 -0.06 -14.03
C PRO A 258 2.36 -1.10 -12.99
N LEU A 259 3.62 -1.53 -13.05
CA LEU A 259 4.21 -2.43 -12.07
C LEU A 259 4.74 -1.66 -10.84
N ARG A 260 4.74 -2.34 -9.70
CA ARG A 260 5.45 -1.98 -8.46
C ARG A 260 6.17 -3.22 -7.93
N PRO A 261 7.15 -3.75 -8.68
CA PRO A 261 7.76 -5.03 -8.35
C PRO A 261 8.61 -4.90 -7.10
N LEU A 262 8.44 -5.80 -6.12
CA LEU A 262 9.30 -5.91 -4.94
C LEU A 262 10.22 -7.12 -5.01
N ALA A 263 9.71 -8.23 -5.53
CA ALA A 263 10.49 -9.45 -5.71
C ALA A 263 10.20 -10.11 -7.05
N VAL A 264 11.16 -10.87 -7.52
CA VAL A 264 11.08 -11.72 -8.72
C VAL A 264 11.56 -13.12 -8.37
N ALA A 265 11.01 -14.12 -9.06
CA ALA A 265 11.46 -15.51 -8.98
C ALA A 265 11.46 -16.11 -10.38
N ALA A 266 12.51 -16.87 -10.71
CA ALA A 266 12.66 -17.54 -12.00
C ALA A 266 12.30 -19.01 -11.84
N ALA A 267 11.49 -19.53 -12.77
CA ALA A 267 11.16 -20.94 -12.85
C ALA A 267 12.03 -21.66 -13.89
N ALA A 268 12.13 -22.98 -13.76
CA ALA A 268 12.97 -23.80 -14.63
C ALA A 268 12.55 -23.79 -16.11
N ASP A 269 11.29 -23.46 -16.41
CA ASP A 269 10.76 -23.31 -17.77
C ASP A 269 11.06 -21.95 -18.41
N GLY A 270 11.75 -21.06 -17.70
CA GLY A 270 12.08 -19.71 -18.11
C GLY A 270 10.98 -18.68 -17.80
N SER A 271 9.90 -19.08 -17.12
CA SER A 271 8.89 -18.15 -16.59
C SER A 271 9.47 -17.33 -15.45
N VAL A 272 9.06 -16.07 -15.35
CA VAL A 272 9.42 -15.15 -14.28
C VAL A 272 8.16 -14.71 -13.56
N PHE A 273 8.13 -14.91 -12.26
CA PHE A 273 7.03 -14.49 -11.40
C PHE A 273 7.43 -13.25 -10.60
N VAL A 274 6.48 -12.34 -10.42
CA VAL A 274 6.71 -11.04 -9.80
C VAL A 274 5.71 -10.84 -8.66
N ALA A 275 6.22 -10.56 -7.46
CA ALA A 275 5.41 -10.02 -6.38
C ALA A 275 5.27 -8.50 -6.61
N ASP A 276 4.07 -8.08 -7.02
CA ASP A 276 3.74 -6.68 -7.31
C ASP A 276 2.99 -6.05 -6.12
N ALA A 277 3.61 -5.10 -5.46
CA ALA A 277 3.06 -4.40 -4.29
C ALA A 277 1.73 -3.67 -4.54
N ALA A 278 1.27 -3.62 -5.80
CA ALA A 278 -0.08 -3.18 -6.14
C ALA A 278 -1.18 -4.16 -5.72
N GLY A 279 -0.83 -5.33 -5.18
CA GLY A 279 -1.76 -6.36 -4.69
C GLY A 279 -1.98 -7.50 -5.67
N ARG A 280 -0.97 -7.86 -6.47
CA ARG A 280 -1.08 -8.94 -7.46
C ARG A 280 0.22 -9.73 -7.61
N VAL A 281 0.09 -10.93 -8.14
CA VAL A 281 1.20 -11.76 -8.60
C VAL A 281 1.12 -11.88 -10.12
N VAL A 282 2.23 -11.60 -10.79
CA VAL A 282 2.33 -11.53 -12.25
C VAL A 282 3.25 -12.64 -12.75
N GLU A 283 2.91 -13.23 -13.88
CA GLU A 283 3.74 -14.19 -14.63
C GLU A 283 4.15 -13.56 -15.96
N MET A 284 5.42 -13.74 -16.30
CA MET A 284 6.02 -13.37 -17.57
C MET A 284 6.66 -14.62 -18.18
N THR A 285 6.14 -15.07 -19.32
CA THR A 285 6.60 -16.28 -19.97
C THR A 285 7.32 -15.95 -21.29
N PRO A 286 8.34 -16.70 -21.69
CA PRO A 286 9.05 -16.47 -22.96
C PRO A 286 8.12 -16.51 -24.19
N ASN A 287 7.08 -17.35 -24.14
CA ASN A 287 6.25 -17.69 -25.31
C ASN A 287 4.79 -17.20 -25.22
N ARG A 288 4.29 -16.83 -24.03
CA ARG A 288 2.88 -16.50 -23.81
C ARG A 288 2.65 -15.04 -23.43
N GLY A 289 3.73 -14.28 -23.20
CA GLY A 289 3.63 -12.89 -22.78
C GLY A 289 3.47 -12.74 -21.25
N GLN A 290 2.65 -11.80 -20.85
CA GLN A 290 2.53 -11.36 -19.45
C GLN A 290 1.08 -11.42 -18.99
N ARG A 291 0.83 -11.94 -17.77
CA ARG A 291 -0.51 -11.98 -17.17
C ARG A 291 -0.48 -11.82 -15.66
N THR A 292 -1.61 -11.41 -15.09
CA THR A 292 -1.85 -11.53 -13.66
C THR A 292 -2.27 -12.95 -13.34
N VAL A 293 -1.51 -13.63 -12.47
CA VAL A 293 -1.80 -14.99 -11.99
C VAL A 293 -2.85 -14.95 -10.89
N ALA A 294 -2.70 -14.01 -9.95
CA ALA A 294 -3.60 -13.87 -8.81
C ALA A 294 -3.62 -12.42 -8.30
N GLY A 295 -4.72 -12.02 -7.69
CA GLY A 295 -4.90 -10.67 -7.17
C GLY A 295 -5.38 -9.68 -8.23
N GLY A 296 -5.19 -8.39 -7.94
CA GLY A 296 -5.58 -7.27 -8.81
C GLY A 296 -6.25 -6.15 -8.05
N GLN A 297 -6.76 -6.44 -6.86
CA GLN A 297 -7.26 -5.46 -5.89
C GLN A 297 -6.60 -5.70 -4.53
N ARG A 298 -6.47 -4.63 -3.75
CA ARG A 298 -5.92 -4.73 -2.40
C ARG A 298 -6.94 -5.30 -1.43
N GLY A 299 -6.52 -6.22 -0.58
CA GLY A 299 -7.36 -6.83 0.44
C GLY A 299 -6.83 -8.16 0.93
N PHE A 300 -7.71 -8.96 1.52
CA PHE A 300 -7.43 -10.33 1.90
C PHE A 300 -8.59 -11.23 1.47
N ALA A 301 -8.31 -12.15 0.57
CA ALA A 301 -9.20 -13.24 0.23
C ALA A 301 -8.38 -14.41 -0.33
N ASP A 302 -8.70 -15.62 0.12
CA ASP A 302 -8.30 -16.86 -0.52
C ASP A 302 -9.30 -17.19 -1.65
N GLY A 303 -8.92 -18.06 -2.59
CA GLY A 303 -9.78 -18.47 -3.69
C GLY A 303 -9.06 -18.57 -5.03
N THR A 304 -9.84 -18.61 -6.13
CA THR A 304 -9.25 -18.59 -7.48
C THR A 304 -8.51 -17.30 -7.76
N GLY A 305 -7.51 -17.34 -8.64
CA GLY A 305 -6.63 -16.21 -8.91
C GLY A 305 -7.32 -14.84 -9.03
N PRO A 306 -8.40 -14.70 -9.84
CA PRO A 306 -9.14 -13.43 -9.96
C PRO A 306 -9.92 -13.00 -8.70
N VAL A 307 -10.27 -13.94 -7.81
CA VAL A 307 -11.03 -13.67 -6.57
C VAL A 307 -10.10 -13.39 -5.41
N ALA A 308 -8.89 -13.96 -5.44
CA ALA A 308 -7.90 -13.78 -4.39
C ALA A 308 -7.48 -12.31 -4.28
N LEU A 309 -7.28 -11.85 -3.05
CA LEU A 309 -6.83 -10.49 -2.76
C LEU A 309 -5.54 -10.53 -1.97
N PHE A 310 -4.61 -9.64 -2.35
CA PHE A 310 -3.37 -9.38 -1.63
C PHE A 310 -3.31 -7.91 -1.23
N ARG A 311 -2.62 -7.61 -0.12
CA ARG A 311 -2.48 -6.22 0.29
C ARG A 311 -1.13 -5.61 -0.10
N ALA A 312 -0.05 -6.35 0.08
CA ALA A 312 1.30 -5.94 -0.34
C ALA A 312 2.21 -7.17 -0.49
N PRO A 313 2.06 -7.95 -1.56
CA PRO A 313 2.99 -9.07 -1.81
C PRO A 313 4.41 -8.51 -1.97
N SER A 314 5.38 -9.09 -1.23
CA SER A 314 6.74 -8.56 -1.11
C SER A 314 7.83 -9.57 -1.44
N GLY A 315 7.64 -10.84 -1.12
CA GLY A 315 8.56 -11.93 -1.46
C GLY A 315 7.84 -12.99 -2.27
N ILE A 316 8.57 -13.66 -3.14
CA ILE A 316 8.05 -14.75 -3.96
C ILE A 316 9.13 -15.83 -4.15
N ALA A 317 8.75 -17.10 -3.99
CA ALA A 317 9.57 -18.25 -4.29
C ALA A 317 8.81 -19.23 -5.18
N VAL A 318 9.52 -19.90 -6.08
CA VAL A 318 8.98 -20.90 -6.99
C VAL A 318 9.42 -22.28 -6.50
N SER A 319 8.45 -23.15 -6.20
CA SER A 319 8.72 -24.59 -5.96
C SER A 319 8.60 -25.37 -7.27
N THR A 320 7.55 -25.09 -8.06
CA THR A 320 7.39 -25.50 -9.46
C THR A 320 6.75 -24.32 -10.20
N PRO A 321 6.74 -24.27 -11.55
CA PRO A 321 6.09 -23.19 -12.29
C PRO A 321 4.61 -22.96 -11.92
N GLU A 322 3.94 -23.97 -11.37
CA GLU A 322 2.54 -23.93 -10.98
C GLU A 322 2.35 -23.97 -9.45
N HIS A 323 3.43 -23.76 -8.68
CA HIS A 323 3.38 -23.76 -7.22
C HIS A 323 4.31 -22.68 -6.64
N LEU A 324 3.72 -21.57 -6.22
CA LEU A 324 4.42 -20.39 -5.73
C LEU A 324 4.12 -20.16 -4.25
N ILE A 325 5.10 -19.59 -3.56
CA ILE A 325 4.97 -19.15 -2.18
C ILE A 325 5.17 -17.64 -2.16
N VAL A 326 4.25 -16.91 -1.54
CA VAL A 326 4.24 -15.45 -1.54
C VAL A 326 4.06 -14.93 -0.11
N THR A 327 4.91 -13.99 0.31
CA THR A 327 4.65 -13.22 1.54
C THR A 327 3.72 -12.06 1.22
N ASP A 328 2.62 -11.98 1.94
CA ASP A 328 1.66 -10.87 1.84
C ASP A 328 1.80 -9.98 3.07
N ARG A 329 2.77 -9.09 2.99
CA ARG A 329 3.36 -8.33 4.08
C ARG A 329 2.32 -7.59 4.94
N ARG A 330 1.42 -6.84 4.30
CA ARG A 330 0.40 -6.04 4.99
C ARG A 330 -0.77 -6.87 5.53
N ASN A 331 -0.87 -8.12 5.14
CA ASN A 331 -1.78 -9.10 5.73
C ASN A 331 -1.10 -9.95 6.81
N GLY A 332 0.24 -9.86 6.96
CA GLY A 332 1.00 -10.64 7.95
C GLY A 332 0.90 -12.14 7.73
N VAL A 333 0.88 -12.58 6.48
CA VAL A 333 0.66 -13.98 6.11
C VAL A 333 1.61 -14.46 5.01
N VAL A 334 1.77 -15.77 4.95
CA VAL A 334 2.37 -16.49 3.82
C VAL A 334 1.24 -17.15 3.03
N ARG A 335 1.22 -16.93 1.71
CA ARG A 335 0.23 -17.46 0.78
C ARG A 335 0.85 -18.51 -0.13
N LEU A 336 0.09 -19.54 -0.45
CA LEU A 336 0.41 -20.50 -1.50
C LEU A 336 -0.47 -20.22 -2.71
N ILE A 337 0.13 -20.28 -3.89
CA ILE A 337 -0.55 -20.23 -5.17
C ILE A 337 -0.22 -21.52 -5.90
N ALA A 338 -1.21 -22.34 -6.19
CA ALA A 338 -1.04 -23.62 -6.87
C ALA A 338 -2.01 -23.75 -8.04
N ALA A 339 -1.66 -24.57 -9.03
CA ALA A 339 -2.62 -24.95 -10.06
C ALA A 339 -3.83 -25.64 -9.42
N ARG A 340 -5.03 -25.37 -9.94
CA ARG A 340 -6.28 -25.93 -9.40
C ARG A 340 -6.26 -27.46 -9.27
N SER A 341 -5.58 -28.13 -10.18
CA SER A 341 -5.38 -29.59 -10.15
C SER A 341 -4.49 -30.07 -9.02
N GLN A 342 -3.66 -29.18 -8.45
CA GLN A 342 -2.68 -29.45 -7.39
C GLN A 342 -3.07 -28.75 -6.06
N ALA A 343 -4.11 -27.90 -6.09
CA ALA A 343 -4.56 -27.18 -4.91
C ALA A 343 -5.12 -28.18 -3.87
N GLU A 344 -4.47 -28.22 -2.71
CA GLU A 344 -5.06 -28.88 -1.56
C GLU A 344 -6.34 -28.13 -1.18
N LEU A 345 -7.44 -28.87 -0.93
CA LEU A 345 -8.66 -28.30 -0.38
C LEU A 345 -8.41 -27.93 1.09
N ARG A 346 -7.73 -26.83 1.33
CA ARG A 346 -7.59 -26.27 2.67
C ARG A 346 -8.90 -25.55 3.04
N PRO A 347 -9.36 -25.65 4.29
CA PRO A 347 -10.45 -24.80 4.75
C PRO A 347 -10.05 -23.32 4.52
N PRO A 348 -11.01 -22.45 4.19
CA PRO A 348 -10.73 -21.03 4.04
C PRO A 348 -10.05 -20.49 5.31
N ALA A 349 -9.04 -19.65 5.12
CA ALA A 349 -8.36 -19.03 6.25
C ALA A 349 -9.39 -18.25 7.09
N PRO A 350 -9.29 -18.31 8.41
CA PRO A 350 -10.14 -17.49 9.26
C PRO A 350 -9.90 -16.00 8.98
N PRO A 351 -10.87 -15.13 9.31
CA PRO A 351 -10.70 -13.68 9.15
C PRO A 351 -9.40 -13.20 9.81
N LEU A 352 -8.63 -12.39 9.10
CA LEU A 352 -7.38 -11.85 9.63
C LEU A 352 -7.63 -10.91 10.80
N TYR A 353 -6.70 -10.94 11.73
CA TYR A 353 -6.58 -9.89 12.73
C TYR A 353 -6.13 -8.59 12.05
N PRO A 354 -6.65 -7.41 12.46
CA PRO A 354 -6.18 -6.14 11.92
C PRO A 354 -4.67 -5.99 12.10
N GLN A 355 -3.94 -5.77 11.01
CA GLN A 355 -2.48 -5.55 11.06
C GLN A 355 -2.11 -4.21 11.72
N PHE A 356 -3.06 -3.28 11.80
CA PHE A 356 -2.91 -2.05 12.57
C PHE A 356 -3.68 -2.16 13.88
N ASP A 357 -2.97 -2.39 14.96
CA ASP A 357 -3.54 -2.37 16.32
C ASP A 357 -3.80 -0.93 16.77
N ALA A 358 -4.95 -0.40 16.41
CA ALA A 358 -5.37 0.95 16.78
C ALA A 358 -5.43 1.13 18.30
N ARG A 359 -5.80 0.09 19.07
CA ARG A 359 -5.85 0.15 20.53
C ARG A 359 -4.46 0.19 21.15
N GLY A 360 -3.54 -0.65 20.65
CA GLY A 360 -2.12 -0.60 21.06
C GLY A 360 -1.47 0.72 20.65
N PHE A 361 -1.82 1.23 19.47
CA PHE A 361 -1.35 2.52 19.01
C PHE A 361 -1.82 3.66 19.93
N ASP A 362 -3.04 3.65 20.42
CA ASP A 362 -3.61 4.68 21.31
C ASP A 362 -3.02 4.63 22.75
N ARG A 363 -2.29 3.59 23.13
CA ARG A 363 -1.65 3.53 24.48
C ARG A 363 -0.62 4.63 24.69
N THR A 364 0.07 5.04 23.63
CA THR A 364 1.04 6.16 23.66
C THR A 364 0.42 7.35 22.94
N PRO A 365 0.30 8.53 23.58
CA PRO A 365 -0.24 9.71 22.95
C PRO A 365 0.53 10.12 21.70
N LEU A 366 -0.17 10.67 20.70
CA LEU A 366 0.43 11.33 19.56
C LEU A 366 0.96 12.70 19.98
N LEU A 367 2.17 13.02 19.53
CA LEU A 367 2.71 14.36 19.64
C LEU A 367 2.45 15.16 18.36
N TRP A 368 2.63 16.47 18.43
CA TRP A 368 2.57 17.33 17.25
C TRP A 368 3.83 17.19 16.40
N PRO A 369 3.73 17.41 15.07
CA PRO A 369 4.88 17.24 14.18
C PRO A 369 5.91 18.37 14.26
N PHE A 370 5.72 19.36 15.12
CA PHE A 370 6.56 20.53 15.27
C PHE A 370 6.95 20.76 16.74
N ALA A 371 8.00 21.52 16.97
CA ALA A 371 8.38 21.94 18.32
C ALA A 371 7.68 23.27 18.69
N PRO A 372 7.17 23.37 19.95
CA PRO A 372 7.14 22.34 20.99
C PRO A 372 6.13 21.24 20.67
N MET A 373 6.51 19.95 20.88
CA MET A 373 5.72 18.82 20.41
C MET A 373 4.49 18.51 21.30
N ASP A 374 4.32 19.20 22.37
CA ASP A 374 3.11 19.20 23.23
C ASP A 374 2.04 20.19 22.77
N GLY A 375 2.32 20.97 21.72
CA GLY A 375 1.37 21.88 21.07
C GLY A 375 0.76 22.94 21.95
N PRO A 376 -0.49 23.37 21.68
CA PRO A 376 -1.27 23.05 20.47
C PRO A 376 -0.83 23.87 19.24
N PHE A 377 -1.12 23.32 18.05
CA PHE A 377 -0.95 24.02 16.78
C PHE A 377 -2.29 24.23 16.06
N GLU A 378 -2.35 25.20 15.14
CA GLU A 378 -3.54 25.45 14.32
C GLU A 378 -3.83 24.23 13.43
N VAL A 379 -5.01 23.62 13.61
CA VAL A 379 -5.55 22.58 12.73
C VAL A 379 -6.20 23.26 11.52
N THR A 380 -5.78 22.87 10.32
CA THR A 380 -6.24 23.51 9.08
C THR A 380 -7.07 22.59 8.20
N GLY A 381 -7.18 21.32 8.55
CA GLY A 381 -8.04 20.33 7.89
C GLY A 381 -8.13 19.05 8.70
N THR A 382 -9.31 18.44 8.71
CA THR A 382 -9.61 17.19 9.40
C THR A 382 -9.98 16.08 8.43
N LEU A 383 -9.90 14.82 8.87
CA LEU A 383 -10.30 13.67 8.06
C LEU A 383 -11.75 13.81 7.60
N GLY A 384 -12.00 13.49 6.34
CA GLY A 384 -13.33 13.47 5.75
C GLY A 384 -13.75 14.78 5.06
N GLU A 385 -13.00 15.87 5.19
CA GLU A 385 -13.33 17.11 4.48
C GLU A 385 -13.28 16.95 2.96
N PRO A 386 -14.20 17.59 2.20
CA PRO A 386 -14.18 17.49 0.74
C PRO A 386 -12.96 18.23 0.15
N ARG A 387 -12.28 17.59 -0.78
CA ARG A 387 -11.14 18.09 -1.53
C ARG A 387 -11.37 17.88 -3.02
N GLY A 388 -10.62 18.57 -3.86
CA GLY A 388 -10.65 18.45 -5.31
C GLY A 388 -11.63 19.40 -5.97
N SER A 389 -11.73 19.31 -7.31
CA SER A 389 -12.66 20.07 -8.15
C SER A 389 -13.86 19.20 -8.54
N ALA A 390 -14.89 19.82 -9.13
CA ALA A 390 -16.05 19.12 -9.64
C ALA A 390 -15.65 17.98 -10.62
N GLY A 391 -16.10 16.77 -10.34
CA GLY A 391 -15.77 15.56 -11.09
C GLY A 391 -14.52 14.82 -10.61
N ALA A 392 -13.72 15.44 -9.73
CA ALA A 392 -12.53 14.87 -9.08
C ALA A 392 -12.59 15.06 -7.55
N GLU A 393 -13.79 15.03 -6.99
CA GLU A 393 -14.02 15.14 -5.55
C GLU A 393 -13.43 13.94 -4.82
N ARG A 394 -12.76 14.21 -3.71
CA ARG A 394 -12.21 13.20 -2.81
C ARG A 394 -12.35 13.66 -1.36
N LEU A 395 -12.24 12.74 -0.43
CA LEU A 395 -12.18 13.04 0.99
C LEU A 395 -10.73 13.27 1.45
N HIS A 396 -10.55 14.14 2.41
CA HIS A 396 -9.28 14.38 3.09
C HIS A 396 -8.94 13.18 3.99
N ALA A 397 -7.72 12.63 3.85
CA ALA A 397 -7.36 11.36 4.48
C ALA A 397 -6.71 11.49 5.87
N GLY A 398 -6.53 12.71 6.40
CA GLY A 398 -5.79 12.89 7.64
C GLY A 398 -6.00 14.22 8.35
N LEU A 399 -4.95 14.69 8.99
CA LEU A 399 -4.92 15.92 9.80
C LEU A 399 -3.90 16.91 9.22
N ASP A 400 -4.34 18.11 8.85
CA ASP A 400 -3.48 19.21 8.45
C ASP A 400 -3.09 20.08 9.64
N VAL A 401 -1.80 20.17 9.93
CA VAL A 401 -1.24 20.99 11.02
C VAL A 401 -0.41 22.12 10.43
N ARG A 402 -0.80 23.37 10.69
CA ARG A 402 -0.18 24.57 10.10
C ARG A 402 1.20 24.85 10.69
N ALA A 403 2.14 25.17 9.80
CA ALA A 403 3.42 25.75 10.15
C ALA A 403 4.01 26.53 8.97
N PRO A 404 4.89 27.51 9.21
CA PRO A 404 5.63 28.18 8.14
C PRO A 404 6.47 27.21 7.31
N GLU A 405 6.66 27.55 6.03
CA GLU A 405 7.60 26.83 5.17
C GLU A 405 8.99 26.77 5.81
N GLY A 406 9.64 25.61 5.73
CA GLY A 406 10.96 25.37 6.31
C GLY A 406 10.95 24.99 7.79
N THR A 407 9.81 25.01 8.48
CA THR A 407 9.70 24.49 9.86
C THR A 407 10.09 23.01 9.86
N ALA A 408 10.96 22.61 10.83
CA ALA A 408 11.36 21.20 10.97
C ALA A 408 10.16 20.33 11.31
N VAL A 409 9.96 19.28 10.52
CA VAL A 409 8.96 18.23 10.77
C VAL A 409 9.62 17.10 11.54
N ARG A 410 8.96 16.64 12.60
CA ARG A 410 9.48 15.64 13.53
C ARG A 410 8.61 14.40 13.56
N ALA A 411 9.22 13.24 13.85
CA ALA A 411 8.49 12.01 14.11
C ALA A 411 7.58 12.20 15.33
N VAL A 412 6.26 12.03 15.12
CA VAL A 412 5.25 12.23 16.18
C VAL A 412 5.24 11.09 17.20
N ARG A 413 5.92 9.99 16.88
CA ARG A 413 6.16 8.83 17.75
C ARG A 413 7.27 7.97 17.17
N ASP A 414 7.74 7.00 17.97
CA ASP A 414 8.72 5.99 17.53
C ASP A 414 8.17 5.17 16.37
N GLY A 415 9.03 4.88 15.41
CA GLY A 415 8.66 4.07 14.26
C GLY A 415 9.83 3.74 13.36
N ALA A 416 9.61 2.84 12.43
CA ALA A 416 10.60 2.45 11.43
C ALA A 416 10.00 2.44 10.01
N SER A 417 10.83 2.73 9.02
CA SER A 417 10.49 2.57 7.61
C SER A 417 10.49 1.08 7.25
N ASP A 418 9.38 0.58 6.76
CA ASP A 418 9.23 -0.81 6.36
C ASP A 418 9.18 -1.01 4.83
N ASP A 419 9.18 0.08 4.06
CA ASP A 419 9.10 0.08 2.61
C ASP A 419 10.38 0.63 1.99
N PRO A 420 10.99 -0.03 0.96
CA PRO A 420 12.14 0.50 0.25
C PRO A 420 11.88 1.85 -0.43
N LEU A 421 10.61 2.15 -0.73
CA LEU A 421 10.13 3.40 -1.32
C LEU A 421 9.27 4.20 -0.32
N ALA A 422 9.68 4.26 0.94
CA ALA A 422 8.94 4.97 1.99
C ALA A 422 8.86 6.50 1.77
N ALA A 423 9.78 7.08 1.01
CA ALA A 423 9.75 8.47 0.58
C ALA A 423 9.28 8.54 -0.89
N SER A 424 8.38 9.48 -1.21
CA SER A 424 7.81 9.63 -2.56
C SER A 424 7.63 11.09 -2.96
N ASP A 425 7.39 11.30 -4.26
CA ASP A 425 7.01 12.58 -4.87
C ASP A 425 8.02 13.71 -4.63
N PHE A 426 9.33 13.38 -4.63
CA PHE A 426 10.42 14.30 -4.38
C PHE A 426 10.26 15.62 -5.15
N GLY A 427 10.40 16.74 -4.44
CA GLY A 427 10.37 18.09 -5.00
C GLY A 427 8.97 18.60 -5.35
N SER A 428 7.93 17.76 -5.23
CA SER A 428 6.54 18.18 -5.39
C SER A 428 5.96 18.74 -4.09
N LEU A 429 4.81 19.37 -4.19
CA LEU A 429 4.05 19.79 -3.00
C LEU A 429 3.44 18.58 -2.25
N SER A 430 3.28 17.42 -2.91
CA SER A 430 2.77 16.18 -2.31
C SER A 430 3.88 15.29 -1.75
N GLU A 431 5.13 15.77 -1.74
CA GLU A 431 6.25 15.00 -1.21
C GLU A 431 5.97 14.48 0.19
N SER A 432 6.26 13.20 0.40
CA SER A 432 5.85 12.49 1.60
C SER A 432 6.86 11.44 2.05
N VAL A 433 6.75 11.07 3.33
CA VAL A 433 7.48 9.93 3.93
C VAL A 433 6.56 9.17 4.88
N ARG A 434 6.71 7.83 4.92
CA ARG A 434 6.02 6.96 5.86
C ARG A 434 7.01 6.34 6.85
N ILE A 435 6.68 6.47 8.14
CA ILE A 435 7.44 5.88 9.25
C ILE A 435 6.45 5.05 10.07
N GLY A 436 6.52 3.73 9.93
CA GLY A 436 5.50 2.83 10.47
C GLY A 436 4.10 3.19 9.96
N PRO A 437 3.09 3.23 10.84
CA PRO A 437 1.72 3.53 10.44
C PRO A 437 1.46 5.03 10.22
N VAL A 438 2.45 5.92 10.40
CA VAL A 438 2.27 7.36 10.21
C VAL A 438 2.89 7.80 8.90
N ALA A 439 2.10 8.46 8.03
CA ALA A 439 2.61 9.17 6.87
C ALA A 439 2.61 10.68 7.12
N TYR A 440 3.69 11.31 6.69
CA TYR A 440 3.92 12.76 6.74
C TYR A 440 3.97 13.27 5.30
N ILE A 441 3.04 14.13 4.93
CA ILE A 441 2.89 14.66 3.57
C ILE A 441 3.09 16.17 3.61
N HIS A 442 3.43 16.78 2.48
CA HIS A 442 3.80 18.19 2.34
C HIS A 442 5.13 18.52 3.05
N VAL A 443 6.03 17.52 3.08
CA VAL A 443 7.33 17.58 3.76
C VAL A 443 8.45 17.47 2.74
N ARG A 444 9.44 18.35 2.80
CA ARG A 444 10.73 18.15 2.13
C ARG A 444 11.51 17.08 2.90
N VAL A 445 11.32 15.84 2.51
CA VAL A 445 11.85 14.67 3.19
C VAL A 445 13.37 14.69 3.27
N GLY A 446 13.96 14.41 4.44
CA GLY A 446 15.40 14.35 4.62
C GLY A 446 16.16 15.65 4.31
N ARG A 447 15.47 16.81 4.29
CA ARG A 447 16.06 18.11 3.94
C ARG A 447 15.75 19.18 4.97
N VAL A 448 16.74 20.06 5.17
CA VAL A 448 16.58 21.28 5.95
C VAL A 448 15.81 22.34 5.18
N ALA A 449 15.39 23.42 5.85
CA ALA A 449 14.62 24.54 5.27
C ALA A 449 15.18 25.10 3.95
N ARG A 450 16.51 25.16 3.82
CA ARG A 450 17.21 25.67 2.61
C ARG A 450 17.42 24.62 1.53
N GLY A 451 16.85 23.42 1.66
CA GLY A 451 16.87 22.34 0.66
C GLY A 451 18.11 21.44 0.68
N GLY A 452 19.08 21.69 1.55
CA GLY A 452 20.23 20.80 1.76
C GLY A 452 19.81 19.51 2.46
N ALA A 453 20.49 18.38 2.19
CA ALA A 453 20.24 17.11 2.86
C ALA A 453 20.51 17.21 4.38
N LEU A 454 19.71 16.49 5.16
CA LEU A 454 20.02 16.26 6.58
C LEU A 454 21.32 15.43 6.69
N PRO A 455 22.19 15.70 7.66
CA PRO A 455 23.37 14.89 7.95
C PRO A 455 22.99 13.60 8.65
N ASP A 456 22.23 12.74 7.98
CA ASP A 456 21.63 11.53 8.53
C ASP A 456 21.69 10.40 7.48
N ASN A 457 22.43 9.35 7.79
CA ASN A 457 22.70 8.22 6.89
C ASN A 457 21.47 7.33 6.61
N ARG A 458 20.38 7.53 7.33
CA ARG A 458 19.09 6.88 7.05
C ARG A 458 18.49 7.39 5.73
N PHE A 459 18.84 8.63 5.33
CA PHE A 459 18.46 9.21 4.05
C PHE A 459 19.60 9.09 3.03
N VAL A 460 19.27 8.60 1.85
CA VAL A 460 20.19 8.49 0.71
C VAL A 460 19.87 9.60 -0.27
N ALA A 461 20.70 10.63 -0.30
CA ALA A 461 20.54 11.75 -1.20
C ALA A 461 21.20 11.50 -2.55
N THR A 462 20.50 11.82 -3.64
CA THR A 462 21.06 11.92 -4.98
C THR A 462 21.44 13.36 -5.23
N LEU A 463 22.70 13.62 -5.60
CA LEU A 463 23.21 14.95 -5.87
C LEU A 463 23.38 15.14 -7.39
N SER A 464 23.07 16.34 -7.88
CA SER A 464 23.47 16.76 -9.23
C SER A 464 24.98 17.04 -9.26
N GLU A 465 25.54 17.24 -10.47
CA GLU A 465 26.93 17.66 -10.66
C GLU A 465 27.27 18.96 -9.91
N ALA A 466 26.28 19.84 -9.73
CA ALA A 466 26.41 21.08 -8.96
C ALA A 466 26.25 20.90 -7.43
N GLY A 467 26.17 19.65 -6.93
CA GLY A 467 26.00 19.32 -5.51
C GLY A 467 24.60 19.61 -4.95
N LYS A 468 23.61 19.89 -5.80
CA LYS A 468 22.24 20.10 -5.36
C LYS A 468 21.53 18.76 -5.17
N VAL A 469 20.73 18.61 -4.10
CA VAL A 469 19.88 17.43 -3.89
C VAL A 469 18.79 17.40 -4.98
N VAL A 470 18.79 16.33 -5.77
CA VAL A 470 17.82 16.08 -6.86
C VAL A 470 16.99 14.83 -6.63
N GLY A 471 17.25 14.09 -5.55
CA GLY A 471 16.47 12.95 -5.10
C GLY A 471 16.81 12.65 -3.66
N ILE A 472 15.86 12.01 -2.94
CA ILE A 472 16.10 11.51 -1.60
C ILE A 472 15.30 10.22 -1.38
N ARG A 473 15.91 9.25 -0.74
CA ARG A 473 15.30 7.97 -0.39
C ARG A 473 15.49 7.73 1.09
N LEU A 474 14.53 7.08 1.72
CA LEU A 474 14.65 6.62 3.10
C LEU A 474 14.94 5.12 3.10
N LYS A 475 16.00 4.70 3.78
CA LYS A 475 16.36 3.27 3.87
C LYS A 475 15.23 2.47 4.53
N ARG A 476 14.95 1.28 4.02
CA ARG A 476 14.14 0.27 4.71
C ARG A 476 14.84 -0.11 6.02
N GLY A 477 14.08 -0.18 7.11
CA GLY A 477 14.62 -0.40 8.46
C GLY A 477 15.07 0.87 9.18
N ALA A 478 15.10 2.03 8.52
CA ALA A 478 15.44 3.30 9.16
C ALA A 478 14.48 3.60 10.30
N ARG A 479 15.03 3.78 11.52
CA ARG A 479 14.28 4.01 12.75
C ARG A 479 14.33 5.46 13.16
N PHE A 480 13.22 5.94 13.66
CA PHE A 480 13.08 7.29 14.21
C PHE A 480 12.49 7.18 15.61
N ALA A 481 13.18 7.78 16.57
CA ALA A 481 12.61 8.06 17.86
C ALA A 481 11.68 9.28 17.77
N THR A 482 10.73 9.34 18.68
CA THR A 482 9.85 10.50 18.86
C THR A 482 10.66 11.79 18.95
N GLY A 483 10.30 12.79 18.16
CA GLY A 483 10.98 14.10 18.16
C GLY A 483 12.16 14.23 17.20
N GLU A 484 12.65 13.15 16.60
CA GLU A 484 13.70 13.26 15.59
C GLU A 484 13.19 13.94 14.30
N VAL A 485 14.07 14.72 13.67
CA VAL A 485 13.73 15.49 12.46
C VAL A 485 13.71 14.57 11.26
N ILE A 486 12.62 14.60 10.51
CA ILE A 486 12.42 13.80 9.28
C ILE A 486 12.45 14.64 8.01
N GLY A 487 12.41 15.97 8.15
CA GLY A 487 12.41 16.90 7.02
C GLY A 487 11.95 18.29 7.43
N SER A 488 11.44 19.06 6.47
CA SER A 488 10.88 20.40 6.71
C SER A 488 9.62 20.65 5.90
N VAL A 489 8.73 21.50 6.42
CA VAL A 489 7.47 21.91 5.74
C VAL A 489 7.79 22.51 4.36
N ASN A 490 7.05 22.12 3.34
CA ASN A 490 7.16 22.67 1.98
C ASN A 490 6.24 23.89 1.77
N GLY A 491 6.06 24.32 0.53
CA GLY A 491 5.26 25.49 0.16
C GLY A 491 3.75 25.39 0.39
N PHE A 492 3.24 24.29 0.97
CA PHE A 492 1.85 24.19 1.43
C PHE A 492 1.62 24.77 2.83
N TYR A 493 2.68 25.16 3.54
CA TYR A 493 2.60 25.81 4.86
C TYR A 493 1.88 24.98 5.93
N HIS A 494 1.91 23.66 5.82
CA HIS A 494 1.44 22.71 6.82
C HIS A 494 2.09 21.34 6.62
N ALA A 495 2.06 20.50 7.63
CA ALA A 495 2.28 19.07 7.51
C ALA A 495 0.93 18.36 7.59
N HIS A 496 0.73 17.37 6.71
CA HIS A 496 -0.42 16.50 6.72
C HIS A 496 -0.04 15.15 7.32
N LEU A 497 -0.79 14.68 8.29
CA LEU A 497 -0.58 13.41 8.98
C LEU A 497 -1.68 12.41 8.64
N ASN A 498 -1.31 11.24 8.09
CA ASN A 498 -2.19 10.07 8.04
C ASN A 498 -1.77 9.07 9.11
N VAL A 499 -2.72 8.46 9.79
CA VAL A 499 -2.49 7.36 10.74
C VAL A 499 -3.18 6.10 10.21
N GLY A 500 -2.46 4.99 10.13
CA GLY A 500 -2.92 3.73 9.52
C GLY A 500 -2.24 3.45 8.19
N TRP A 501 -2.65 2.36 7.56
CA TRP A 501 -2.08 1.93 6.27
C TRP A 501 -2.82 2.59 5.10
N PRO A 502 -2.19 2.72 3.91
CA PRO A 502 -2.83 3.30 2.74
C PRO A 502 -4.15 2.62 2.39
N GLY A 503 -5.23 3.41 2.32
CA GLY A 503 -6.60 2.96 2.09
C GLY A 503 -7.34 2.49 3.35
N GLU A 504 -6.71 2.60 4.53
CA GLU A 504 -7.28 2.27 5.84
C GLU A 504 -6.91 3.33 6.88
N GLU A 505 -6.72 4.55 6.43
CA GLU A 505 -6.37 5.66 7.30
C GLU A 505 -7.49 5.91 8.32
N LEU A 506 -7.09 6.04 9.58
CA LEU A 506 -7.94 6.39 10.71
C LEU A 506 -7.83 7.88 11.01
N ASN A 507 -8.84 8.42 11.66
CA ASN A 507 -8.82 9.82 12.07
C ASN A 507 -7.72 10.06 13.12
N PRO A 508 -6.69 10.88 12.82
CA PRO A 508 -5.61 11.13 13.77
C PRO A 508 -6.08 11.75 15.10
N LEU A 509 -7.12 12.56 15.07
CA LEU A 509 -7.74 13.14 16.28
C LEU A 509 -8.53 12.11 17.11
N GLY A 510 -8.80 10.93 16.57
CA GLY A 510 -9.37 9.80 17.32
C GLY A 510 -8.40 9.16 18.31
N PHE A 511 -7.10 9.47 18.19
CA PHE A 511 -6.05 9.06 19.11
C PHE A 511 -5.74 10.20 20.09
N ARG A 512 -5.27 9.85 21.30
CA ARG A 512 -4.90 10.86 22.29
C ARG A 512 -3.76 11.72 21.77
N MET A 513 -4.05 12.97 21.43
CA MET A 513 -3.05 13.94 20.99
C MET A 513 -2.71 14.90 22.14
N VAL A 514 -1.43 15.00 22.48
CA VAL A 514 -0.98 15.82 23.62
C VAL A 514 -1.34 17.29 23.39
N GLY A 515 -1.95 17.93 24.40
CA GLY A 515 -2.32 19.36 24.33
C GLY A 515 -3.43 19.71 23.33
N PHE A 516 -4.08 18.71 22.71
CA PHE A 516 -5.30 18.95 21.93
C PHE A 516 -6.50 19.00 22.87
N GLU A 517 -7.15 20.15 22.90
CA GLU A 517 -8.39 20.36 23.62
C GLU A 517 -9.38 21.04 22.68
N ASP A 518 -10.60 20.56 22.67
CA ASP A 518 -11.68 21.19 21.95
C ASP A 518 -12.95 21.28 22.80
N THR A 519 -13.32 22.50 23.08
CA THR A 519 -14.54 22.86 23.86
C THR A 519 -15.49 23.72 23.05
N VAL A 520 -15.22 23.91 21.75
CA VAL A 520 -16.02 24.76 20.86
C VAL A 520 -17.11 23.93 20.20
N PRO A 521 -18.39 24.13 20.52
CA PRO A 521 -19.47 23.38 19.89
C PRO A 521 -19.54 23.66 18.37
N PRO A 522 -19.79 22.64 17.55
CA PRO A 522 -20.04 22.80 16.13
C PRO A 522 -21.18 23.78 15.83
N THR A 523 -21.14 24.36 14.65
CA THR A 523 -22.13 25.34 14.21
C THR A 523 -22.94 24.80 13.03
N ILE A 524 -24.25 24.77 13.15
CA ILE A 524 -25.19 24.65 12.02
C ILE A 524 -25.56 26.06 11.57
N ALA A 525 -25.44 26.35 10.27
CA ALA A 525 -25.74 27.64 9.68
C ALA A 525 -27.20 28.03 9.94
N ARG A 526 -27.48 29.33 10.07
CA ARG A 526 -28.86 29.81 10.13
C ARG A 526 -29.61 29.38 8.85
N ARG A 527 -30.71 28.65 8.97
CA ARG A 527 -31.42 27.99 7.87
C ARG A 527 -30.50 27.00 7.10
N GLY A 528 -29.55 26.40 7.80
CA GLY A 528 -28.58 25.45 7.20
C GLY A 528 -29.16 24.08 6.89
N VAL A 529 -30.32 23.73 7.48
CA VAL A 529 -31.00 22.47 7.18
C VAL A 529 -31.92 22.67 5.99
N ARG A 530 -31.71 21.86 4.93
CA ARG A 530 -32.48 21.88 3.68
C ARG A 530 -32.95 20.47 3.37
N VAL A 531 -34.04 20.35 2.64
CA VAL A 531 -34.56 19.08 2.15
C VAL A 531 -34.64 19.14 0.64
N ILE A 532 -34.18 18.09 -0.03
CA ILE A 532 -34.13 17.94 -1.48
C ILE A 532 -35.05 16.79 -1.85
N GLY A 533 -35.97 17.01 -2.79
CA GLY A 533 -36.87 15.99 -3.31
C GLY A 533 -36.16 14.99 -4.27
N GLU A 534 -36.91 13.99 -4.74
CA GLU A 534 -36.44 13.02 -5.72
C GLU A 534 -36.05 13.66 -7.05
N ASP A 535 -36.68 14.78 -7.40
CA ASP A 535 -36.38 15.61 -8.57
C ASP A 535 -35.03 16.35 -8.46
N GLY A 536 -34.34 16.24 -7.32
CA GLY A 536 -33.09 16.94 -7.03
C GLY A 536 -33.27 18.42 -6.68
N LEU A 537 -34.49 18.92 -6.56
CA LEU A 537 -34.76 20.31 -6.21
C LEU A 537 -34.95 20.50 -4.72
N VAL A 538 -34.57 21.69 -4.22
CA VAL A 538 -34.78 22.04 -2.82
C VAL A 538 -36.30 22.27 -2.59
N ILE A 539 -36.87 21.53 -1.64
CA ILE A 539 -38.27 21.68 -1.27
C ILE A 539 -38.45 23.04 -0.56
N THR A 540 -39.34 23.85 -1.09
CA THR A 540 -39.64 25.21 -0.55
C THR A 540 -41.08 25.37 -0.12
N ARG A 541 -42.00 24.44 -0.48
CA ARG A 541 -43.41 24.49 -0.11
C ARG A 541 -43.53 24.46 1.42
N ARG A 542 -44.25 25.45 1.94
CA ARG A 542 -44.48 25.56 3.38
C ARG A 542 -45.96 25.73 3.68
N GLU A 543 -46.35 25.11 4.77
CA GLU A 543 -47.63 25.39 5.42
C GLU A 543 -47.32 26.12 6.73
N ARG A 544 -47.66 27.40 6.77
CA ARG A 544 -47.26 28.35 7.84
C ARG A 544 -45.69 28.40 7.92
N ASP A 545 -45.12 27.90 9.02
CA ASP A 545 -43.67 27.87 9.26
C ASP A 545 -43.03 26.50 8.98
N ARG A 546 -43.82 25.47 8.64
CA ARG A 546 -43.39 24.08 8.45
C ARG A 546 -43.17 23.77 6.99
N LEU A 547 -42.06 23.06 6.70
CA LEU A 547 -41.75 22.55 5.34
C LEU A 547 -42.67 21.34 5.08
N VAL A 548 -43.30 21.28 3.91
CA VAL A 548 -44.14 20.14 3.52
C VAL A 548 -43.35 19.12 2.76
N LEU A 549 -43.32 17.89 3.28
CA LEU A 549 -42.56 16.79 2.73
C LEU A 549 -43.46 15.65 2.23
N GLN A 550 -43.12 15.07 1.09
CA GLN A 550 -43.76 13.89 0.49
C GLN A 550 -42.69 13.02 -0.15
N GLY A 551 -42.94 11.72 -0.25
CA GLY A 551 -42.05 10.76 -0.93
C GLY A 551 -40.68 10.62 -0.29
N ARG A 552 -39.68 10.28 -1.09
CA ARG A 552 -38.30 10.12 -0.63
C ARG A 552 -37.55 11.44 -0.72
N VAL A 553 -36.82 11.78 0.32
CA VAL A 553 -36.13 13.06 0.40
C VAL A 553 -34.69 12.88 0.89
N ARG A 554 -33.80 13.80 0.51
CA ARG A 554 -32.46 13.96 1.10
C ARG A 554 -32.45 15.14 2.05
N ILE A 555 -31.87 14.94 3.23
CA ILE A 555 -31.67 15.99 4.22
C ILE A 555 -30.22 16.49 4.10
N VAL A 556 -30.05 17.76 3.80
CA VAL A 556 -28.74 18.41 3.62
C VAL A 556 -28.52 19.43 4.73
N VAL A 557 -27.35 19.38 5.34
CA VAL A 557 -26.99 20.22 6.49
C VAL A 557 -25.74 21.03 6.18
N ASP A 558 -25.83 22.35 6.25
CA ASP A 558 -24.70 23.28 6.19
C ASP A 558 -24.16 23.49 7.61
N ALA A 559 -23.07 22.82 7.92
CA ALA A 559 -22.49 22.83 9.25
C ALA A 559 -20.96 22.74 9.21
N TRP A 560 -20.31 23.22 10.24
CA TRP A 560 -18.84 23.18 10.38
C TRP A 560 -18.42 23.16 11.84
N ASP A 561 -17.20 22.79 12.05
CA ASP A 561 -16.55 22.77 13.33
C ASP A 561 -15.47 23.87 13.46
N GLN A 562 -15.06 24.16 14.69
CA GLN A 562 -13.95 25.02 15.06
C GLN A 562 -13.31 24.45 16.32
N VAL A 563 -11.99 24.46 16.40
CA VAL A 563 -11.25 23.95 17.56
C VAL A 563 -10.58 25.08 18.32
N ASN A 564 -10.27 24.83 19.60
CA ASN A 564 -9.54 25.79 20.44
C ASN A 564 -8.21 26.21 19.77
N GLY A 565 -7.85 27.48 19.88
CA GLY A 565 -6.61 28.00 19.30
C GLY A 565 -6.67 28.35 17.82
N ASN A 566 -7.70 27.92 17.09
CA ASN A 566 -7.89 28.31 15.69
C ASN A 566 -8.46 29.74 15.56
N THR A 567 -8.20 30.36 14.42
CA THR A 567 -8.84 31.64 14.09
C THR A 567 -10.34 31.43 13.89
N ALA A 568 -11.19 32.37 14.35
CA ALA A 568 -12.65 32.29 14.28
C ALA A 568 -13.23 32.13 12.85
N ARG A 569 -12.44 32.40 11.80
CA ARG A 569 -12.83 32.19 10.39
C ARG A 569 -12.50 30.79 9.86
N ARG A 570 -11.70 29.99 10.58
CA ARG A 570 -11.33 28.64 10.19
C ARG A 570 -12.52 27.71 10.40
N ARG A 571 -13.00 27.10 9.32
CA ARG A 571 -14.05 26.09 9.36
C ARG A 571 -13.44 24.74 9.09
N LEU A 572 -13.75 23.76 9.93
CA LEU A 572 -13.31 22.38 9.85
C LEU A 572 -14.50 21.45 9.59
N GLY A 573 -14.23 20.25 9.12
CA GLY A 573 -15.23 19.20 8.98
C GLY A 573 -15.71 18.69 10.34
N LEU A 574 -16.96 18.22 10.39
CA LEU A 574 -17.55 17.56 11.55
C LEU A 574 -17.06 16.12 11.69
N TYR A 575 -17.18 15.55 12.88
CA TYR A 575 -16.86 14.14 13.14
C TYR A 575 -18.07 13.23 13.00
N ARG A 576 -19.22 13.58 13.60
CA ARG A 576 -20.46 12.79 13.54
C ARG A 576 -21.62 13.64 13.07
N LEU A 577 -22.48 13.03 12.25
CA LEU A 577 -23.75 13.60 11.84
C LEU A 577 -24.84 12.54 11.79
N GLY A 578 -26.06 13.02 11.89
CA GLY A 578 -27.26 12.21 11.81
C GLY A 578 -28.51 13.02 12.00
N TYR A 579 -29.63 12.34 12.24
CA TYR A 579 -30.90 12.99 12.49
C TYR A 579 -31.83 12.14 13.35
N GLN A 580 -32.80 12.79 13.94
CA GLN A 580 -33.88 12.22 14.72
C GLN A 580 -35.21 12.81 14.27
N VAL A 581 -36.28 12.02 14.30
CA VAL A 581 -37.62 12.48 14.01
C VAL A 581 -38.40 12.56 15.31
N LEU A 582 -38.98 13.74 15.60
CA LEU A 582 -39.79 14.01 16.76
C LEU A 582 -41.22 14.32 16.33
N ASP A 583 -42.19 13.89 17.09
CA ASP A 583 -43.60 14.23 16.90
C ASP A 583 -43.91 15.68 17.29
N ALA A 584 -45.22 16.07 17.24
CA ALA A 584 -45.69 17.40 17.59
C ALA A 584 -45.47 17.76 19.07
N ALA A 585 -45.32 16.77 19.94
CA ALA A 585 -45.03 16.94 21.37
C ALA A 585 -43.51 16.93 21.67
N SER A 586 -42.66 16.88 20.63
CA SER A 586 -41.19 16.75 20.73
C SER A 586 -40.73 15.42 21.34
N VAL A 587 -41.55 14.37 21.22
CA VAL A 587 -41.21 13.01 21.61
C VAL A 587 -40.63 12.26 20.39
N PRO A 588 -39.55 11.48 20.53
CA PRO A 588 -39.05 10.64 19.43
C PRO A 588 -40.13 9.69 18.91
N VAL A 589 -40.24 9.59 17.57
CA VAL A 589 -41.17 8.62 16.97
C VAL A 589 -40.48 7.23 16.91
N ALA A 590 -41.29 6.17 16.74
CA ALA A 590 -40.82 4.80 16.68
C ALA A 590 -39.71 4.63 15.63
N GLY A 591 -38.59 4.01 16.02
CA GLY A 591 -37.36 3.83 15.21
C GLY A 591 -36.42 5.03 15.23
N PHE A 592 -36.72 6.07 16.03
CA PHE A 592 -35.88 7.24 16.27
C PHE A 592 -35.78 7.56 17.79
N GLU A 593 -35.93 6.57 18.64
CA GLU A 593 -35.79 6.70 20.10
C GLU A 593 -34.46 7.34 20.48
N GLU A 594 -33.39 6.92 19.78
CA GLU A 594 -32.09 7.57 19.76
C GLU A 594 -31.87 8.25 18.40
N PRO A 595 -31.05 9.31 18.33
CA PRO A 595 -30.66 9.91 17.05
C PRO A 595 -29.99 8.87 16.14
N LEU A 596 -30.46 8.77 14.91
CA LEU A 596 -29.84 7.92 13.90
C LEU A 596 -28.53 8.56 13.46
N GLU A 597 -27.41 8.06 13.97
CA GLU A 597 -26.09 8.45 13.49
C GLU A 597 -25.86 7.82 12.13
N THR A 598 -25.70 8.63 11.08
CA THR A 598 -25.53 8.18 9.71
C THR A 598 -24.11 8.35 9.19
N ILE A 599 -23.43 9.41 9.60
CA ILE A 599 -22.07 9.72 9.14
C ILE A 599 -21.14 9.76 10.35
N ARG A 600 -20.02 9.01 10.24
CA ARG A 600 -18.89 9.07 11.18
C ARG A 600 -17.57 9.06 10.41
N PHE A 601 -16.74 10.07 10.65
CA PHE A 601 -15.41 10.20 10.08
C PHE A 601 -14.34 9.63 11.01
N ASP A 602 -14.49 8.36 11.40
CA ASP A 602 -13.49 7.62 12.19
C ASP A 602 -12.35 7.07 11.32
N ARG A 603 -12.63 6.79 10.04
CA ARG A 603 -11.68 6.32 9.05
C ARG A 603 -11.99 6.83 7.65
N HIS A 604 -10.98 6.80 6.80
CA HIS A 604 -11.12 7.14 5.39
C HIS A 604 -11.87 6.01 4.66
N PRO A 605 -12.92 6.31 3.87
CA PRO A 605 -13.61 5.28 3.11
C PRO A 605 -12.76 4.77 1.94
N ALA A 606 -12.88 3.47 1.66
CA ALA A 606 -12.21 2.85 0.53
C ALA A 606 -12.78 3.26 -0.84
N ASP A 607 -14.07 3.68 -0.87
CA ASP A 607 -14.74 4.12 -2.10
C ASP A 607 -14.31 5.54 -2.48
N ALA A 608 -13.65 5.68 -3.64
CA ALA A 608 -13.27 6.98 -4.19
C ALA A 608 -14.46 7.92 -4.47
N ALA A 609 -15.66 7.36 -4.69
CA ALA A 609 -16.89 8.12 -4.91
C ALA A 609 -17.57 8.61 -3.62
N ALA A 610 -17.07 8.20 -2.44
CA ALA A 610 -17.67 8.52 -1.14
C ALA A 610 -18.01 10.01 -0.96
N ALA A 611 -17.14 10.89 -1.43
CA ALA A 611 -17.36 12.34 -1.33
C ALA A 611 -18.68 12.78 -1.99
N ARG A 612 -19.11 12.15 -3.08
CA ARG A 612 -20.34 12.49 -3.83
C ARG A 612 -21.62 12.05 -3.11
N PHE A 613 -21.52 11.02 -2.27
CA PHE A 613 -22.66 10.55 -1.47
C PHE A 613 -22.80 11.35 -0.17
N ILE A 614 -21.69 11.76 0.40
CA ILE A 614 -21.67 12.42 1.71
C ILE A 614 -21.87 13.93 1.59
N TYR A 615 -21.47 14.54 0.47
CA TYR A 615 -21.54 15.98 0.29
C TYR A 615 -22.42 16.37 -0.89
N ALA A 616 -23.32 17.31 -0.65
CA ALA A 616 -24.11 17.94 -1.71
C ALA A 616 -23.27 18.93 -2.52
N SER A 617 -23.72 19.19 -3.76
CA SER A 617 -23.13 20.19 -4.65
C SER A 617 -22.98 21.56 -3.98
N GLY A 618 -21.85 22.20 -4.16
CA GLY A 618 -21.50 23.49 -3.52
C GLY A 618 -20.75 23.34 -2.21
N SER A 619 -20.46 22.12 -1.77
CA SER A 619 -19.45 21.87 -0.72
C SER A 619 -18.05 22.11 -1.26
N GLY A 620 -17.15 22.60 -0.42
CA GLY A 620 -15.74 22.72 -0.76
C GLY A 620 -15.01 23.80 0.02
N ILE A 621 -13.70 23.83 -0.20
CA ILE A 621 -12.76 24.76 0.41
C ILE A 621 -12.13 25.60 -0.71
N PRO A 622 -12.79 26.69 -1.18
CA PRO A 622 -12.32 27.49 -2.31
C PRO A 622 -11.01 28.23 -1.99
N ALA A 623 -10.77 28.52 -0.73
CA ALA A 623 -9.49 29.04 -0.23
C ALA A 623 -9.33 28.68 1.24
N TYR A 624 -8.16 28.21 1.64
CA TYR A 624 -7.88 27.83 3.02
C TYR A 624 -8.08 29.02 3.98
N GLY A 625 -8.85 28.77 5.05
CA GLY A 625 -9.22 29.79 6.05
C GLY A 625 -10.23 30.82 5.55
N SER A 626 -10.90 30.58 4.44
CA SER A 626 -11.96 31.43 3.91
C SER A 626 -13.30 31.15 4.59
N ARG A 627 -14.09 32.22 4.85
CA ARG A 627 -15.51 32.09 5.26
C ARG A 627 -16.40 31.51 4.16
N SER A 628 -15.90 31.40 2.91
CA SER A 628 -16.59 30.74 1.79
C SER A 628 -16.50 29.22 1.84
N THR A 629 -15.68 28.63 2.72
CA THR A 629 -15.68 27.19 2.99
C THR A 629 -17.05 26.75 3.47
N ARG A 630 -17.60 25.73 2.80
CA ARG A 630 -18.92 25.16 3.10
C ARG A 630 -18.86 23.66 3.11
N PHE A 631 -19.51 23.07 4.11
CA PHE A 631 -19.69 21.64 4.22
C PHE A 631 -21.20 21.34 4.23
N LEU A 632 -21.72 20.88 3.09
CA LEU A 632 -23.13 20.56 2.88
C LEU A 632 -23.31 19.05 2.99
N TYR A 633 -23.46 18.53 4.19
CA TYR A 633 -23.56 17.09 4.45
C TYR A 633 -24.93 16.54 4.06
N VAL A 634 -24.96 15.42 3.32
CA VAL A 634 -26.19 14.66 3.03
C VAL A 634 -26.39 13.64 4.15
N VAL A 635 -27.06 14.06 5.22
CA VAL A 635 -27.18 13.24 6.45
C VAL A 635 -28.12 12.04 6.30
N THR A 636 -28.82 11.88 5.19
CA THR A 636 -29.58 10.68 4.85
C THR A 636 -28.71 9.59 4.21
N SER A 637 -27.53 9.93 3.67
CA SER A 637 -26.51 8.95 3.26
C SER A 637 -25.76 8.43 4.49
N THR A 638 -25.16 7.24 4.36
CA THR A 638 -24.39 6.67 5.48
C THR A 638 -22.91 6.58 5.14
N LEU A 639 -22.08 6.83 6.15
CA LEU A 639 -20.65 6.52 6.19
C LEU A 639 -20.35 5.90 7.55
N ARG A 640 -20.15 4.60 7.59
CA ARG A 640 -19.82 3.85 8.80
C ARG A 640 -18.73 2.84 8.51
N ASP A 641 -17.76 2.73 9.40
CA ASP A 641 -16.64 1.79 9.27
C ASP A 641 -15.94 1.88 7.91
N GLY A 642 -15.88 3.07 7.30
CA GLY A 642 -15.30 3.30 5.98
C GLY A 642 -16.17 2.85 4.80
N VAL A 643 -17.40 2.41 5.04
CA VAL A 643 -18.37 2.04 3.99
C VAL A 643 -19.37 3.16 3.79
N THR A 644 -19.58 3.55 2.52
CA THR A 644 -20.56 4.58 2.12
C THR A 644 -21.75 3.96 1.42
N VAL A 645 -22.95 4.48 1.72
CA VAL A 645 -24.20 4.14 1.03
C VAL A 645 -24.96 5.43 0.76
N ASP A 646 -25.36 5.65 -0.50
CA ASP A 646 -26.29 6.73 -0.84
C ASP A 646 -27.67 6.44 -0.26
N GLY A 647 -28.28 7.42 0.40
CA GLY A 647 -29.51 7.21 1.15
C GLY A 647 -30.51 8.35 1.06
N THR A 648 -31.76 7.98 1.26
CA THR A 648 -32.91 8.90 1.33
C THR A 648 -33.75 8.60 2.59
N PHE A 649 -34.45 9.59 3.07
CA PHE A 649 -35.50 9.43 4.08
C PHE A 649 -36.85 9.28 3.38
N ASP A 650 -37.52 8.14 3.59
CA ASP A 650 -38.83 7.86 3.06
C ASP A 650 -39.90 8.36 4.03
N THR A 651 -40.60 9.41 3.64
CA THR A 651 -41.66 10.03 4.46
C THR A 651 -42.88 9.13 4.68
N ALA A 652 -43.07 8.10 3.80
CA ALA A 652 -44.17 7.13 3.94
C ALA A 652 -44.05 6.24 5.19
N ARG A 653 -42.90 6.25 5.86
CA ARG A 653 -42.67 5.57 7.14
C ARG A 653 -43.39 6.29 8.33
N LEU A 654 -43.86 7.51 8.10
CA LEU A 654 -44.57 8.31 9.11
C LEU A 654 -46.02 8.49 8.70
N GLU A 655 -46.91 8.57 9.70
CA GLU A 655 -48.27 8.98 9.43
C GLU A 655 -48.29 10.46 9.03
N PRO A 656 -49.28 10.90 8.21
CA PRO A 656 -49.48 12.32 7.93
C PRO A 656 -49.64 13.14 9.19
N GLY A 657 -48.86 14.22 9.30
CA GLY A 657 -48.86 14.99 10.54
C GLY A 657 -47.69 15.96 10.68
N ARG A 658 -47.59 16.54 11.85
CA ARG A 658 -46.57 17.53 12.21
C ARG A 658 -45.42 16.86 12.94
N TYR A 659 -44.21 17.12 12.45
CA TYR A 659 -42.97 16.54 13.00
C TYR A 659 -41.88 17.61 13.09
N THR A 660 -40.78 17.25 13.73
CA THR A 660 -39.54 18.02 13.73
C THR A 660 -38.40 17.10 13.35
N LEU A 661 -37.66 17.45 12.31
CA LEU A 661 -36.38 16.81 11.99
C LEU A 661 -35.29 17.49 12.82
N ARG A 662 -34.72 16.77 13.78
CA ARG A 662 -33.62 17.23 14.63
C ARG A 662 -32.32 16.69 14.11
N ILE A 663 -31.34 17.55 13.82
CA ILE A 663 -30.03 17.18 13.33
C ILE A 663 -29.11 16.90 14.52
N LEU A 664 -28.42 15.78 14.44
CA LEU A 664 -27.22 15.49 15.22
C LEU A 664 -26.00 16.01 14.44
N ALA A 665 -25.18 16.83 15.06
CA ALA A 665 -23.92 17.31 14.53
C ALA A 665 -22.94 17.48 15.68
N SER A 666 -21.87 16.68 15.71
CA SER A 666 -20.87 16.73 16.79
C SER A 666 -19.44 16.65 16.25
N ASP A 667 -18.53 17.23 17.00
CA ASP A 667 -17.09 17.09 16.84
C ASP A 667 -16.57 15.78 17.45
N ILE A 668 -15.25 15.58 17.36
CA ILE A 668 -14.59 14.39 17.89
C ILE A 668 -14.45 14.41 19.42
N SER A 669 -14.50 15.58 20.04
CA SER A 669 -14.44 15.76 21.49
C SER A 669 -15.80 15.56 22.17
N GLY A 670 -16.86 15.38 21.36
CA GLY A 670 -18.22 15.13 21.84
C GLY A 670 -19.05 16.40 22.06
N ASN A 671 -18.56 17.58 21.66
CA ASN A 671 -19.40 18.79 21.70
C ASN A 671 -20.46 18.71 20.60
N GLU A 672 -21.69 19.15 20.92
CA GLU A 672 -22.83 19.08 19.99
C GLU A 672 -23.33 20.47 19.57
N ALA A 673 -23.75 20.59 18.32
CA ALA A 673 -24.45 21.77 17.84
C ALA A 673 -25.85 21.86 18.46
N LEU A 674 -26.07 22.84 19.30
CA LEU A 674 -27.36 23.04 20.01
C LEU A 674 -28.31 24.02 19.30
N ARG A 675 -27.80 24.85 18.39
CA ARG A 675 -28.60 25.89 17.69
C ARG A 675 -28.83 25.49 16.23
N ASN A 676 -29.99 25.91 15.68
CA ASN A 676 -30.39 25.72 14.28
C ASN A 676 -30.53 24.26 13.85
N ARG A 677 -30.59 23.32 14.80
CA ARG A 677 -30.64 21.88 14.54
C ARG A 677 -32.01 21.33 14.23
N ASP A 678 -33.09 22.07 14.60
CA ASP A 678 -34.46 21.63 14.45
C ASP A 678 -35.09 22.25 13.20
N LEU A 679 -35.67 21.42 12.34
CA LEU A 679 -36.46 21.83 11.17
C LEU A 679 -37.90 21.34 11.34
N PRO A 680 -38.90 22.24 11.56
CA PRO A 680 -40.29 21.87 11.57
C PRO A 680 -40.78 21.42 10.19
N VAL A 681 -41.45 20.28 10.14
CA VAL A 681 -41.97 19.69 8.89
C VAL A 681 -43.42 19.23 9.07
N THR A 682 -44.15 19.16 7.95
CA THR A 682 -45.46 18.50 7.85
C THR A 682 -45.27 17.35 6.82
N ILE A 683 -45.68 16.15 7.20
CA ILE A 683 -45.71 15.01 6.31
C ILE A 683 -47.08 14.90 5.67
N GLU A 684 -47.15 14.87 4.34
CA GLU A 684 -48.34 14.60 3.57
C GLU A 684 -48.20 13.28 2.82
N ARG A 685 -49.30 12.59 2.54
CA ARG A 685 -49.29 11.44 1.63
C ARG A 685 -49.24 11.91 0.18
N GLU A 686 -48.56 11.16 -0.64
CA GLU A 686 -48.67 11.35 -2.10
C GLU A 686 -50.12 11.15 -2.52
N PRO A 687 -50.65 11.99 -3.40
CA PRO A 687 -51.97 11.73 -3.98
C PRO A 687 -51.92 10.33 -4.63
N VAL A 688 -52.86 9.47 -4.29
CA VAL A 688 -53.07 8.20 -4.98
C VAL A 688 -53.58 8.58 -6.39
N GLU A 689 -52.71 8.40 -7.41
CA GLU A 689 -53.17 8.56 -8.81
C GLU A 689 -54.21 7.51 -9.21
#